data_e66d90ee64283c1b716f240dfac6b4ad
#
_entry.id   e66d90ee64283c1b716f240dfac6b4ad
#
_cell.length_a   1.000
_cell.length_b   1.000
_cell.length_c   1.000
_cell.angle_alpha   90.00
_cell.angle_beta   90.00
_cell.angle_gamma   90.00
#
_symmetry.space_group_name_H-M   'P 1'
#
loop_
_entity.id
_entity.type
_entity.pdbx_description
1 polymer ?
#
loop_
_entity_poly.entity_id
_entity_poly.type
_entity_poly.pdbx_seq_one_letter_code
_entity_poly.pdbx_strand_id
1 'polypeptide(L)'
;MITPRITNPYEPGLPALGDDLENYLVTGGGSITLKLEPDDKIKIINLEGQQQAELVCFSSKKLCDLSPLSLKHEHQGELTKKILVSEDESAKIARTKLKKLGYEVESINKSILVFSNNSLANSIEEFTSNDSVICIISAPGESEITHGNYPSSELRVIVQRSKKRQEGEFLLPDPLMDPVEEIFVKRYTAMSYEVQEGDYIQIIDVYGRQCSDFMAFDAKKLQKGHELAIDTTNSRYLMGSAYPLPGLHSKYYDENQFPMIEVYRDTVGRHDTFGTACTSKFYDDLGYFGHPNCSDNFNYVLDKFTLRKRLGWNAINLFYNTAIDANNALIFDEPWSRPGDYVLFKALKNLVCVSSACPDDVDAANGWNPTDIFVRVYRPNKPFSKGVAYRMKADSEPKLTKETGFHPRVSNLTENIIEYKGFWLASNYNNHGALQEYEACRERAIIMDLSALRKFEVSGPDAEELLQRTCTRDIRKLSVGQVVYTAMCYDHGGMLDDGTVFKMTNDNFRWICGDEYCGEWLRSKAKEFNLKVWVKSSTDNLHNVSVQGPKSREILNKIIWTPPHQTPLNDLEWFRFTIARLKTLDGIPLMVSRTGYTGELGYEIFCHPSKATEVWDAVMEAGKEFDITPMGLDALDLVRVEAGLIFANYEFDDQTDPFEAGIGFTVPLKSKEDDFIGKDSLIERKANPQRKLVGLEIEGNEICGHGDCVHPSNDGREQVGVITSGMKSPVLNKNIALCRMNIKYCELDTEVEIGKLDGHQKRIKAKVVNFPF
;
A
#
# COMPACT_ATOMS: atom_id res chain seq x y z
N MET A 1 21.54 -6.21 19.58
CA MET A 1 20.64 -7.24 19.01
C MET A 1 19.46 -6.51 18.42
N ILE A 2 19.23 -6.63 17.12
CA ILE A 2 18.04 -6.02 16.49
C ILE A 2 16.81 -6.68 17.10
N THR A 3 15.92 -5.90 17.68
CA THR A 3 14.65 -6.45 18.16
C THR A 3 13.84 -6.85 16.92
N PRO A 4 13.51 -8.14 16.72
CA PRO A 4 12.71 -8.55 15.57
C PRO A 4 11.39 -7.78 15.57
N ARG A 5 10.94 -7.34 14.39
CA ARG A 5 9.58 -6.82 14.25
C ARG A 5 8.60 -7.89 14.75
N ILE A 6 7.67 -7.48 15.60
CA ILE A 6 6.64 -8.39 16.09
C ILE A 6 5.73 -8.70 14.90
N THR A 7 5.82 -9.95 14.43
CA THR A 7 4.89 -10.44 13.41
C THR A 7 3.52 -10.55 14.06
N ASN A 8 2.49 -10.06 13.35
CA ASN A 8 1.13 -10.20 13.83
C ASN A 8 0.78 -11.71 13.94
N PRO A 9 0.48 -12.24 15.14
CA PRO A 9 0.21 -13.67 15.30
C PRO A 9 -1.06 -14.15 14.55
N TYR A 10 -1.85 -13.23 14.04
CA TYR A 10 -3.07 -13.49 13.27
C TYR A 10 -2.87 -13.22 11.79
N GLU A 11 -1.76 -13.65 11.20
CA GLU A 11 -1.56 -13.51 9.77
C GLU A 11 -2.67 -14.21 8.98
N PRO A 12 -3.44 -13.46 8.18
CA PRO A 12 -4.56 -14.04 7.46
C PRO A 12 -4.08 -15.02 6.40
N GLY A 13 -4.85 -16.08 6.24
CA GLY A 13 -4.78 -16.92 5.06
C GLY A 13 -3.53 -17.74 4.88
N LEU A 14 -2.78 -18.03 5.92
CA LEU A 14 -1.80 -19.10 5.83
C LEU A 14 -2.53 -20.43 5.60
N PRO A 15 -2.05 -21.27 4.68
CA PRO A 15 -2.58 -22.63 4.52
C PRO A 15 -2.59 -23.45 5.82
N ALA A 16 -1.76 -23.04 6.79
CA ALA A 16 -1.66 -23.63 8.12
C ALA A 16 -2.82 -23.29 9.07
N LEU A 17 -3.74 -22.38 8.71
CA LEU A 17 -4.88 -22.05 9.58
C LEU A 17 -5.96 -23.13 9.63
N GLY A 18 -5.86 -24.18 8.81
CA GLY A 18 -6.81 -25.29 8.78
C GLY A 18 -8.09 -24.99 7.98
N ASP A 19 -8.79 -26.06 7.59
CA ASP A 19 -9.99 -26.00 6.72
C ASP A 19 -11.24 -25.46 7.46
N ASP A 20 -11.14 -25.21 8.76
CA ASP A 20 -12.21 -24.78 9.65
C ASP A 20 -12.11 -23.32 10.10
N LEU A 21 -11.04 -22.60 9.73
CA LEU A 21 -10.85 -21.20 10.06
C LEU A 21 -11.05 -20.28 8.83
N GLU A 22 -11.81 -19.22 9.06
CA GLU A 22 -12.01 -18.14 8.09
C GLU A 22 -11.60 -16.81 8.72
N ASN A 23 -10.96 -15.94 7.94
CA ASN A 23 -10.50 -14.65 8.40
C ASN A 23 -11.06 -13.53 7.51
N TYR A 24 -11.66 -12.54 8.15
CA TYR A 24 -12.29 -11.41 7.48
C TYR A 24 -11.78 -10.10 8.06
N LEU A 25 -11.67 -9.09 7.20
CA LEU A 25 -11.35 -7.73 7.59
C LEU A 25 -12.58 -6.84 7.38
N VAL A 26 -13.00 -6.14 8.43
CA VAL A 26 -14.00 -5.09 8.34
C VAL A 26 -13.29 -3.77 8.33
N THR A 27 -13.27 -3.09 7.19
CA THR A 27 -12.63 -1.77 7.06
C THR A 27 -13.33 -0.73 7.93
N GLY A 28 -12.59 0.23 8.44
CA GLY A 28 -13.18 1.36 9.17
C GLY A 28 -14.22 2.09 8.31
N GLY A 29 -15.41 2.28 8.85
CA GLY A 29 -16.57 2.78 8.09
C GLY A 29 -17.28 1.74 7.23
N GLY A 30 -16.80 0.49 7.21
CA GLY A 30 -17.36 -0.60 6.39
C GLY A 30 -18.19 -1.63 7.17
N SER A 31 -18.70 -2.62 6.44
CA SER A 31 -19.47 -3.75 6.95
C SER A 31 -19.17 -5.03 6.20
N ILE A 32 -19.33 -6.17 6.89
CA ILE A 32 -19.35 -7.49 6.26
C ILE A 32 -20.62 -8.24 6.64
N THR A 33 -21.04 -9.17 5.77
CA THR A 33 -22.17 -10.07 6.02
C THR A 33 -21.67 -11.51 6.05
N LEU A 34 -21.92 -12.23 7.14
CA LEU A 34 -21.47 -13.61 7.37
C LEU A 34 -22.65 -14.51 7.67
N LYS A 35 -22.56 -15.77 7.24
CA LYS A 35 -23.46 -16.84 7.68
C LYS A 35 -22.73 -17.71 8.70
N LEU A 36 -23.33 -17.94 9.86
CA LEU A 36 -22.88 -18.90 10.87
C LEU A 36 -23.87 -20.04 10.96
N GLU A 37 -23.36 -21.25 11.15
CA GLU A 37 -24.14 -22.44 11.44
C GLU A 37 -24.08 -22.74 12.94
N PRO A 38 -24.93 -23.64 13.46
CA PRO A 38 -24.88 -24.03 14.88
C PRO A 38 -23.47 -24.50 15.28
N ASP A 39 -23.05 -24.07 16.47
CA ASP A 39 -21.74 -24.33 17.08
C ASP A 39 -20.53 -23.64 16.39
N ASP A 40 -20.74 -22.85 15.33
CA ASP A 40 -19.69 -21.98 14.80
C ASP A 40 -19.32 -20.92 15.84
N LYS A 41 -18.03 -20.61 15.93
CA LYS A 41 -17.51 -19.55 16.80
C LYS A 41 -17.07 -18.36 15.99
N ILE A 42 -17.44 -17.18 16.43
CA ILE A 42 -17.00 -15.93 15.87
C ILE A 42 -16.19 -15.14 16.90
N LYS A 43 -15.02 -14.67 16.49
CA LYS A 43 -14.13 -13.84 17.28
C LYS A 43 -13.97 -12.50 16.58
N ILE A 44 -14.31 -11.40 17.24
CA ILE A 44 -14.12 -10.04 16.76
C ILE A 44 -12.95 -9.43 17.52
N ILE A 45 -11.99 -8.87 16.80
CA ILE A 45 -10.74 -8.29 17.35
C ILE A 45 -10.69 -6.82 16.99
N ASN A 46 -10.57 -5.97 17.99
CA ASN A 46 -10.39 -4.54 17.85
C ASN A 46 -8.87 -4.23 17.81
N LEU A 47 -8.30 -4.14 16.62
CA LEU A 47 -6.84 -4.08 16.43
C LEU A 47 -6.19 -2.87 17.08
N GLU A 48 -6.83 -1.70 16.98
CA GLU A 48 -6.26 -0.42 17.43
C GLU A 48 -6.88 0.12 18.72
N GLY A 49 -7.99 -0.50 19.16
CA GLY A 49 -8.80 0.00 20.28
C GLY A 49 -9.75 1.12 19.88
N GLN A 50 -10.67 1.50 20.80
CA GLN A 50 -11.69 2.54 20.62
C GLN A 50 -12.67 2.33 19.46
N GLN A 51 -12.46 1.36 18.58
CA GLN A 51 -13.36 1.04 17.50
C GLN A 51 -14.56 0.27 18.05
N GLN A 52 -15.74 0.83 17.94
CA GLN A 52 -16.97 0.10 18.19
C GLN A 52 -17.28 -0.83 17.01
N ALA A 53 -17.89 -1.97 17.30
CA ALA A 53 -18.48 -2.82 16.30
C ALA A 53 -19.99 -2.86 16.53
N GLU A 54 -20.80 -2.56 15.51
CA GLU A 54 -22.25 -2.83 15.59
C GLU A 54 -22.54 -4.20 14.99
N LEU A 55 -23.10 -5.09 15.81
CA LEU A 55 -23.48 -6.45 15.42
C LEU A 55 -24.99 -6.53 15.25
N VAL A 56 -25.41 -6.94 14.06
CA VAL A 56 -26.81 -7.22 13.69
C VAL A 56 -26.91 -8.68 13.30
N CYS A 57 -27.97 -9.36 13.72
CA CYS A 57 -28.20 -10.75 13.35
C CYS A 57 -29.63 -10.98 12.84
N PHE A 58 -29.77 -11.92 11.90
CA PHE A 58 -31.04 -12.44 11.42
C PHE A 58 -31.09 -13.94 11.66
N SER A 59 -32.09 -14.37 12.40
CA SER A 59 -32.31 -15.79 12.67
C SER A 59 -32.81 -16.56 11.44
N SER A 60 -32.78 -17.87 11.49
CA SER A 60 -33.33 -18.77 10.46
C SER A 60 -34.81 -18.47 10.10
N LYS A 61 -35.55 -17.82 11.00
CA LYS A 61 -36.94 -17.37 10.79
C LYS A 61 -37.05 -16.02 10.07
N LYS A 62 -35.94 -15.48 9.56
CA LYS A 62 -35.84 -14.15 8.91
C LYS A 62 -36.23 -12.98 9.82
N LEU A 63 -36.11 -13.12 11.12
CA LEU A 63 -36.34 -12.07 12.09
C LEU A 63 -35.01 -11.46 12.54
N CYS A 64 -34.94 -10.13 12.65
CA CYS A 64 -33.80 -9.45 13.26
C CYS A 64 -33.75 -9.81 14.75
N ASP A 65 -32.80 -10.69 15.12
CA ASP A 65 -32.73 -11.31 16.43
C ASP A 65 -31.33 -11.77 16.77
N LEU A 66 -30.81 -11.36 17.93
CA LEU A 66 -29.49 -11.71 18.44
C LEU A 66 -29.49 -12.95 19.36
N SER A 67 -30.64 -13.52 19.64
CA SER A 67 -30.73 -14.70 20.50
C SER A 67 -29.95 -15.92 20.03
N PRO A 68 -29.70 -16.15 18.70
CA PRO A 68 -28.84 -17.22 18.25
C PRO A 68 -27.38 -17.11 18.76
N LEU A 69 -26.93 -15.93 19.11
CA LEU A 69 -25.60 -15.68 19.71
C LEU A 69 -25.70 -15.52 21.25
N SER A 70 -26.87 -15.84 21.86
CA SER A 70 -27.13 -15.62 23.28
C SER A 70 -27.01 -14.17 23.73
N LEU A 71 -27.25 -13.23 22.83
CA LEU A 71 -27.14 -11.79 23.07
C LEU A 71 -28.52 -11.13 23.19
N LYS A 72 -28.56 -10.06 23.97
CA LYS A 72 -29.74 -9.18 24.05
C LYS A 72 -29.46 -7.94 23.22
N HIS A 73 -30.48 -7.47 22.50
CA HIS A 73 -30.38 -6.22 21.75
C HIS A 73 -30.41 -5.00 22.71
N GLU A 74 -29.64 -3.98 22.34
CA GLU A 74 -29.56 -2.71 23.07
C GLU A 74 -29.84 -1.51 22.18
N HIS A 75 -29.68 -1.68 20.85
CA HIS A 75 -29.75 -0.64 19.82
C HIS A 75 -30.66 -1.09 18.66
N GLN A 76 -30.91 -0.18 17.71
CA GLN A 76 -31.81 -0.39 16.57
C GLN A 76 -31.08 -0.58 15.22
N GLY A 77 -29.77 -0.73 15.22
CA GLY A 77 -28.99 -0.98 14.01
C GLY A 77 -28.80 0.24 13.08
N GLU A 78 -28.94 1.43 13.61
CA GLU A 78 -28.89 2.67 12.80
C GLU A 78 -27.49 2.93 12.20
N LEU A 79 -26.42 2.57 12.90
CA LEU A 79 -25.07 2.75 12.40
C LEU A 79 -24.81 1.81 11.22
N THR A 80 -25.21 0.55 11.35
CA THR A 80 -25.11 -0.44 10.26
C THR A 80 -25.95 -0.04 9.06
N LYS A 81 -27.19 0.44 9.25
CA LYS A 81 -28.02 0.94 8.15
C LYS A 81 -27.33 2.08 7.41
N LYS A 82 -26.81 3.07 8.14
CA LYS A 82 -26.10 4.21 7.56
C LYS A 82 -24.92 3.76 6.70
N ILE A 83 -24.15 2.77 7.15
CA ILE A 83 -23.03 2.21 6.40
C ILE A 83 -23.54 1.47 5.16
N LEU A 84 -24.49 0.56 5.30
CA LEU A 84 -24.99 -0.26 4.20
C LEU A 84 -25.63 0.52 3.05
N VAL A 85 -26.17 1.71 3.29
CA VAL A 85 -26.72 2.57 2.23
C VAL A 85 -25.66 3.45 1.56
N SER A 86 -24.42 3.46 2.06
CA SER A 86 -23.35 4.24 1.48
C SER A 86 -22.92 3.73 0.10
N GLU A 87 -22.19 4.54 -0.64
CA GLU A 87 -21.65 4.20 -1.96
C GLU A 87 -20.30 3.49 -1.91
N ASP A 88 -19.78 3.20 -0.70
CA ASP A 88 -18.52 2.50 -0.53
C ASP A 88 -18.59 1.06 -1.06
N GLU A 89 -17.48 0.56 -1.58
CA GLU A 89 -17.42 -0.76 -2.21
C GLU A 89 -17.75 -1.88 -1.22
N SER A 90 -17.19 -1.84 0.01
CA SER A 90 -17.47 -2.83 1.05
C SER A 90 -18.95 -2.86 1.45
N ALA A 91 -19.59 -1.68 1.54
CA ALA A 91 -21.03 -1.57 1.81
C ALA A 91 -21.88 -2.17 0.68
N LYS A 92 -21.50 -1.92 -0.58
CA LYS A 92 -22.16 -2.53 -1.76
C LYS A 92 -22.07 -4.05 -1.74
N ILE A 93 -20.89 -4.58 -1.46
CA ILE A 93 -20.67 -6.03 -1.36
C ILE A 93 -21.54 -6.63 -0.25
N ALA A 94 -21.50 -6.04 0.96
CA ALA A 94 -22.28 -6.51 2.10
C ALA A 94 -23.79 -6.46 1.84
N ARG A 95 -24.28 -5.36 1.22
CA ARG A 95 -25.69 -5.19 0.85
C ARG A 95 -26.12 -6.18 -0.23
N THR A 96 -25.31 -6.41 -1.26
CA THR A 96 -25.59 -7.39 -2.31
C THR A 96 -25.69 -8.80 -1.74
N LYS A 97 -24.77 -9.17 -0.86
CA LYS A 97 -24.78 -10.46 -0.18
C LYS A 97 -26.02 -10.63 0.71
N LEU A 98 -26.35 -9.60 1.49
CA LEU A 98 -27.55 -9.59 2.35
C LEU A 98 -28.81 -9.84 1.51
N LYS A 99 -28.96 -9.13 0.39
CA LYS A 99 -30.09 -9.29 -0.53
C LYS A 99 -30.15 -10.69 -1.16
N LYS A 100 -29.01 -11.25 -1.59
CA LYS A 100 -28.95 -12.64 -2.12
C LYS A 100 -29.39 -13.68 -1.09
N LEU A 101 -29.13 -13.43 0.19
CA LEU A 101 -29.61 -14.26 1.31
C LEU A 101 -31.09 -14.04 1.62
N GLY A 102 -31.75 -13.08 0.97
CA GLY A 102 -33.19 -12.82 1.09
C GLY A 102 -33.57 -11.91 2.26
N TYR A 103 -32.66 -10.99 2.64
CA TYR A 103 -32.88 -9.98 3.66
C TYR A 103 -32.71 -8.56 3.07
N GLU A 104 -33.44 -7.60 3.65
CA GLU A 104 -33.40 -6.20 3.23
C GLU A 104 -32.82 -5.33 4.35
N VAL A 105 -32.13 -4.25 3.99
CA VAL A 105 -31.50 -3.32 4.95
C VAL A 105 -32.53 -2.70 5.89
N GLU A 106 -33.72 -2.42 5.39
CA GLU A 106 -34.83 -1.84 6.11
C GLU A 106 -35.36 -2.75 7.24
N SER A 107 -35.15 -4.06 7.15
CA SER A 107 -35.53 -5.03 8.15
C SER A 107 -34.64 -5.05 9.40
N ILE A 108 -33.52 -4.35 9.38
CA ILE A 108 -32.65 -4.17 10.53
C ILE A 108 -33.38 -3.30 11.57
N ASN A 109 -33.61 -3.82 12.77
CA ASN A 109 -34.26 -3.09 13.85
C ASN A 109 -33.74 -3.47 15.23
N LYS A 110 -32.72 -4.31 15.32
CA LYS A 110 -32.09 -4.74 16.58
C LYS A 110 -30.57 -4.90 16.34
N SER A 111 -29.78 -4.40 17.29
CA SER A 111 -28.33 -4.55 17.28
C SER A 111 -27.74 -4.49 18.68
N ILE A 112 -26.47 -4.78 18.79
CA ILE A 112 -25.63 -4.53 19.97
C ILE A 112 -24.34 -3.87 19.55
N LEU A 113 -23.82 -2.99 20.41
CA LEU A 113 -22.45 -2.46 20.27
C LEU A 113 -21.51 -3.37 21.02
N VAL A 114 -20.61 -3.98 20.26
CA VAL A 114 -19.47 -4.74 20.75
C VAL A 114 -18.32 -3.77 20.93
N PHE A 115 -17.61 -3.80 22.01
CA PHE A 115 -16.59 -2.84 22.43
C PHE A 115 -17.11 -1.45 22.83
N SER A 116 -16.51 -0.92 23.87
CA SER A 116 -16.72 0.45 24.30
C SER A 116 -15.76 1.41 23.60
N ASN A 117 -16.06 2.72 23.66
CA ASN A 117 -15.15 3.79 23.21
C ASN A 117 -13.82 3.86 23.98
N ASN A 118 -13.68 3.08 25.05
CA ASN A 118 -12.44 3.00 25.85
C ASN A 118 -11.78 1.62 25.75
N SER A 119 -12.21 0.77 24.80
CA SER A 119 -11.60 -0.54 24.60
C SER A 119 -10.12 -0.37 24.19
N LEU A 120 -9.28 -1.24 24.73
CA LEU A 120 -7.86 -1.23 24.43
C LEU A 120 -7.57 -1.89 23.06
N ALA A 121 -6.41 -1.60 22.51
CA ALA A 121 -5.91 -2.30 21.33
C ALA A 121 -5.83 -3.80 21.59
N ASN A 122 -6.19 -4.60 20.58
CA ASN A 122 -6.29 -6.05 20.63
C ASN A 122 -7.35 -6.61 21.62
N SER A 123 -8.36 -5.80 21.98
CA SER A 123 -9.54 -6.31 22.70
C SER A 123 -10.28 -7.34 21.84
N ILE A 124 -10.76 -8.39 22.46
CA ILE A 124 -11.38 -9.54 21.80
C ILE A 124 -12.73 -9.82 22.42
N GLU A 125 -13.75 -10.05 21.58
CA GLU A 125 -15.05 -10.59 21.97
C GLU A 125 -15.35 -11.85 21.16
N GLU A 126 -15.87 -12.89 21.83
CA GLU A 126 -16.14 -14.20 21.21
C GLU A 126 -17.59 -14.62 21.45
N PHE A 127 -18.23 -15.13 20.40
CA PHE A 127 -19.58 -15.62 20.46
C PHE A 127 -19.68 -17.00 19.80
N THR A 128 -20.56 -17.84 20.27
CA THR A 128 -20.87 -19.14 19.65
C THR A 128 -22.33 -19.11 19.17
N SER A 129 -22.55 -19.56 17.94
CA SER A 129 -23.89 -19.60 17.36
C SER A 129 -24.65 -20.86 17.84
N ASN A 130 -25.87 -20.68 18.32
CA ASN A 130 -26.76 -21.78 18.75
C ASN A 130 -27.74 -22.21 17.64
N ASP A 131 -27.83 -21.43 16.54
CA ASP A 131 -28.70 -21.69 15.40
C ASP A 131 -28.03 -21.14 14.12
N SER A 132 -28.55 -21.50 12.96
CA SER A 132 -28.14 -20.84 11.70
C SER A 132 -28.55 -19.38 11.73
N VAL A 133 -27.57 -18.47 11.52
CA VAL A 133 -27.75 -17.03 11.66
C VAL A 133 -26.96 -16.27 10.60
N ILE A 134 -27.53 -15.18 10.08
CA ILE A 134 -26.82 -14.21 9.27
C ILE A 134 -26.39 -13.06 10.19
N CYS A 135 -25.10 -12.83 10.26
CA CYS A 135 -24.50 -11.74 11.04
C CYS A 135 -24.01 -10.63 10.10
N ILE A 136 -24.29 -9.39 10.46
CA ILE A 136 -23.70 -8.21 9.87
C ILE A 136 -22.82 -7.57 10.94
N ILE A 137 -21.54 -7.35 10.61
CA ILE A 137 -20.60 -6.70 11.52
C ILE A 137 -20.13 -5.43 10.83
N SER A 138 -20.37 -4.32 11.50
CA SER A 138 -20.02 -2.98 11.01
C SER A 138 -19.00 -2.34 11.91
N ALA A 139 -18.06 -1.59 11.33
CA ALA A 139 -17.06 -0.78 12.04
C ALA A 139 -17.42 0.72 11.90
N PRO A 140 -18.44 1.21 12.63
CA PRO A 140 -18.89 2.60 12.50
C PRO A 140 -17.83 3.59 13.00
N GLY A 141 -17.82 4.79 12.44
CA GLY A 141 -16.93 5.86 12.86
C GLY A 141 -17.16 7.13 12.06
N GLU A 142 -16.53 8.21 12.49
CA GLU A 142 -16.53 9.45 11.75
C GLU A 142 -15.52 9.36 10.61
N SER A 143 -15.95 9.77 9.43
CA SER A 143 -15.13 9.72 8.23
C SER A 143 -14.25 10.98 8.03
N GLU A 144 -14.59 12.11 8.65
CA GLU A 144 -13.88 13.38 8.44
C GLU A 144 -13.03 13.74 9.67
N ILE A 145 -11.70 13.58 9.53
CA ILE A 145 -10.74 13.86 10.59
C ILE A 145 -9.74 14.91 10.11
N THR A 146 -10.07 16.15 10.31
CA THR A 146 -9.09 17.23 10.13
C THR A 146 -8.46 17.65 11.45
N HIS A 147 -9.17 17.49 12.55
CA HIS A 147 -8.73 17.99 13.87
C HIS A 147 -9.35 17.18 15.02
N GLY A 148 -8.60 16.28 15.59
CA GLY A 148 -8.85 15.76 16.93
C GLY A 148 -9.90 14.68 17.14
N ASN A 149 -10.59 14.21 16.11
CA ASN A 149 -11.51 13.08 16.21
C ASN A 149 -10.79 11.74 15.98
N TYR A 150 -11.33 10.68 16.58
CA TYR A 150 -10.73 9.35 16.41
C TYR A 150 -11.18 8.74 15.07
N PRO A 151 -10.23 8.35 14.20
CA PRO A 151 -10.56 7.70 12.95
C PRO A 151 -11.26 6.36 13.19
N SER A 152 -12.20 6.00 12.32
CA SER A 152 -12.66 4.62 12.23
C SER A 152 -11.49 3.74 11.85
N SER A 153 -11.35 2.59 12.49
CA SER A 153 -10.28 1.63 12.24
C SER A 153 -10.81 0.25 11.89
N GLU A 154 -9.92 -0.59 11.42
CA GLU A 154 -10.25 -1.95 11.00
C GLU A 154 -10.60 -2.85 12.20
N LEU A 155 -11.56 -3.77 11.98
CA LEU A 155 -11.81 -4.89 12.86
C LEU A 155 -11.44 -6.18 12.14
N ARG A 156 -10.82 -7.11 12.85
CA ARG A 156 -10.59 -8.45 12.34
C ARG A 156 -11.65 -9.39 12.88
N VAL A 157 -12.19 -10.22 12.01
CA VAL A 157 -13.20 -11.22 12.37
C VAL A 157 -12.71 -12.59 11.96
N ILE A 158 -12.59 -13.50 12.94
CA ILE A 158 -12.20 -14.89 12.71
C ILE A 158 -13.44 -15.74 12.98
N VAL A 159 -13.78 -16.60 12.02
CA VAL A 159 -14.85 -17.60 12.17
C VAL A 159 -14.20 -18.97 12.23
N GLN A 160 -14.43 -19.69 13.34
CA GLN A 160 -14.10 -21.09 13.46
C GLN A 160 -15.36 -21.92 13.20
N ARG A 161 -15.32 -22.70 12.13
CA ARG A 161 -16.42 -23.57 11.76
C ARG A 161 -16.48 -24.79 12.67
N SER A 162 -17.69 -25.15 13.09
CA SER A 162 -17.95 -26.35 13.89
C SER A 162 -17.76 -27.65 13.09
N LYS A 163 -17.95 -27.56 11.79
CA LYS A 163 -17.75 -28.68 10.84
C LYS A 163 -16.73 -28.31 9.80
N LYS A 164 -15.79 -29.21 9.53
CA LYS A 164 -14.90 -29.06 8.38
C LYS A 164 -15.70 -29.04 7.09
N ARG A 165 -15.28 -28.23 6.14
CA ARG A 165 -15.84 -28.23 4.79
C ARG A 165 -15.79 -29.65 4.20
N GLN A 166 -16.87 -30.05 3.55
CA GLN A 166 -16.89 -31.32 2.81
C GLN A 166 -16.15 -31.16 1.48
N GLU A 167 -15.64 -32.27 0.95
CA GLU A 167 -15.07 -32.28 -0.38
C GLU A 167 -16.09 -31.76 -1.41
N GLY A 168 -15.73 -30.70 -2.15
CA GLY A 168 -16.64 -30.01 -3.08
C GLY A 168 -17.35 -28.78 -2.53
N GLU A 169 -17.29 -28.54 -1.21
CA GLU A 169 -17.69 -27.25 -0.63
C GLU A 169 -16.50 -26.30 -0.62
N PHE A 170 -16.62 -25.15 -1.26
CA PHE A 170 -15.58 -24.13 -1.31
C PHE A 170 -16.13 -22.75 -0.92
N LEU A 171 -15.27 -21.95 -0.30
CA LEU A 171 -15.57 -20.57 0.05
C LEU A 171 -15.03 -19.65 -1.05
N LEU A 172 -15.94 -19.12 -1.88
CA LEU A 172 -15.59 -18.07 -2.82
C LEU A 172 -15.57 -16.72 -2.09
N PRO A 173 -14.66 -15.79 -2.50
CA PRO A 173 -14.76 -14.40 -2.05
C PRO A 173 -16.12 -13.83 -2.46
N ASP A 174 -16.63 -12.87 -1.69
CA ASP A 174 -17.87 -12.21 -2.02
C ASP A 174 -17.77 -11.56 -3.41
N PRO A 175 -18.80 -11.67 -4.27
CA PRO A 175 -18.79 -11.03 -5.57
C PRO A 175 -18.70 -9.51 -5.41
N LEU A 176 -17.88 -8.86 -6.24
CA LEU A 176 -17.70 -7.41 -6.22
C LEU A 176 -18.98 -6.65 -6.57
N MET A 177 -19.84 -7.28 -7.34
CA MET A 177 -21.22 -6.89 -7.68
C MET A 177 -21.96 -8.11 -8.22
N ASP A 178 -23.20 -7.97 -8.65
CA ASP A 178 -23.91 -9.06 -9.34
C ASP A 178 -23.18 -9.41 -10.65
N PRO A 179 -22.61 -10.63 -10.78
CA PRO A 179 -21.92 -11.06 -11.99
C PRO A 179 -22.90 -11.26 -13.13
N VAL A 180 -22.49 -10.95 -14.36
CA VAL A 180 -23.26 -11.25 -15.56
C VAL A 180 -23.12 -12.71 -15.99
N GLU A 181 -21.99 -13.34 -15.59
CA GLU A 181 -21.71 -14.74 -15.84
C GLU A 181 -20.85 -15.32 -14.73
N GLU A 182 -21.10 -16.57 -14.34
CA GLU A 182 -20.29 -17.35 -13.40
C GLU A 182 -19.96 -18.69 -14.09
N ILE A 183 -18.66 -19.04 -14.11
CA ILE A 183 -18.13 -20.19 -14.82
C ILE A 183 -17.29 -21.04 -13.87
N PHE A 184 -17.66 -22.29 -13.72
CA PHE A 184 -16.90 -23.27 -12.95
C PHE A 184 -15.97 -24.04 -13.90
N VAL A 185 -14.66 -23.90 -13.69
CA VAL A 185 -13.62 -24.61 -14.43
C VAL A 185 -13.13 -25.77 -13.57
N LYS A 186 -13.65 -26.95 -13.86
CA LYS A 186 -13.27 -28.15 -13.11
C LYS A 186 -11.81 -28.50 -13.33
N ARG A 187 -11.14 -29.00 -12.29
CA ARG A 187 -9.76 -29.53 -12.41
C ARG A 187 -9.60 -30.43 -13.64
N TYR A 188 -8.46 -30.35 -14.27
CA TYR A 188 -8.11 -31.07 -15.51
C TYR A 188 -8.85 -30.60 -16.77
N THR A 189 -9.60 -29.49 -16.73
CA THR A 189 -10.36 -28.98 -17.87
C THR A 189 -10.03 -27.53 -18.20
N ALA A 190 -10.57 -27.04 -19.30
CA ALA A 190 -10.62 -25.60 -19.61
C ALA A 190 -12.02 -25.20 -20.06
N MET A 191 -12.32 -23.91 -19.97
CA MET A 191 -13.57 -23.31 -20.45
C MET A 191 -13.28 -22.09 -21.31
N SER A 192 -14.00 -21.93 -22.42
CA SER A 192 -13.97 -20.72 -23.24
C SER A 192 -15.24 -19.90 -23.05
N TYR A 193 -15.11 -18.58 -22.93
CA TYR A 193 -16.19 -17.66 -22.70
C TYR A 193 -15.94 -16.32 -23.43
N GLU A 194 -17.00 -15.55 -23.66
CA GLU A 194 -16.93 -14.28 -24.36
C GLU A 194 -17.14 -13.12 -23.40
N VAL A 195 -16.37 -12.03 -23.58
CA VAL A 195 -16.49 -10.82 -22.81
C VAL A 195 -16.53 -9.61 -23.74
N GLN A 196 -17.25 -8.57 -23.33
CA GLN A 196 -17.32 -7.31 -24.06
C GLN A 196 -16.24 -6.34 -23.59
N GLU A 197 -15.90 -5.38 -24.44
CA GLU A 197 -15.05 -4.26 -24.06
C GLU A 197 -15.63 -3.54 -22.83
N GLY A 198 -14.81 -3.34 -21.80
CA GLY A 198 -15.21 -2.76 -20.53
C GLY A 198 -15.67 -3.76 -19.47
N ASP A 199 -15.92 -5.02 -19.82
CA ASP A 199 -16.21 -6.07 -18.83
C ASP A 199 -14.98 -6.38 -17.98
N TYR A 200 -15.23 -6.90 -16.77
CA TYR A 200 -14.19 -7.35 -15.85
C TYR A 200 -14.26 -8.86 -15.65
N ILE A 201 -13.10 -9.50 -15.63
CA ILE A 201 -12.93 -10.95 -15.52
C ILE A 201 -12.21 -11.24 -14.22
N GLN A 202 -12.89 -11.85 -13.26
CA GLN A 202 -12.29 -12.30 -12.00
C GLN A 202 -12.01 -13.80 -12.09
N ILE A 203 -10.74 -14.17 -12.06
CA ILE A 203 -10.29 -15.57 -12.06
C ILE A 203 -9.84 -15.91 -10.65
N ILE A 204 -10.50 -16.88 -10.02
CA ILE A 204 -10.38 -17.20 -8.60
C ILE A 204 -9.76 -18.59 -8.44
N ASP A 205 -8.69 -18.65 -7.65
CA ASP A 205 -8.17 -19.92 -7.15
C ASP A 205 -8.99 -20.36 -5.94
N VAL A 206 -9.79 -21.40 -6.12
CA VAL A 206 -10.82 -21.81 -5.14
C VAL A 206 -10.21 -22.37 -3.87
N TYR A 207 -9.21 -23.23 -4.01
CA TYR A 207 -8.61 -23.96 -2.88
C TYR A 207 -7.19 -23.51 -2.54
N GLY A 208 -6.63 -22.59 -3.32
CA GLY A 208 -5.23 -22.20 -3.23
C GLY A 208 -4.28 -23.14 -3.93
N ARG A 209 -3.09 -22.64 -4.29
CA ARG A 209 -2.02 -23.37 -4.96
C ARG A 209 -2.38 -23.97 -6.32
N GLN A 210 -3.38 -23.42 -7.01
CA GLN A 210 -3.83 -23.89 -8.32
C GLN A 210 -3.40 -22.94 -9.43
N CYS A 211 -2.65 -23.44 -10.39
CA CYS A 211 -2.33 -22.73 -11.62
C CYS A 211 -3.53 -22.70 -12.57
N SER A 212 -3.79 -21.54 -13.18
CA SER A 212 -4.75 -21.37 -14.26
C SER A 212 -4.08 -20.77 -15.48
N ASP A 213 -3.96 -21.53 -16.55
CA ASP A 213 -3.46 -20.99 -17.81
C ASP A 213 -4.58 -20.17 -18.45
N PHE A 214 -4.27 -18.93 -18.81
CA PHE A 214 -5.22 -17.99 -19.35
C PHE A 214 -4.78 -17.48 -20.72
N MET A 215 -5.74 -17.42 -21.64
CA MET A 215 -5.58 -16.77 -22.94
C MET A 215 -6.77 -15.88 -23.27
N ALA A 216 -6.53 -14.82 -24.03
CA ALA A 216 -7.59 -14.01 -24.61
C ALA A 216 -7.29 -13.72 -26.10
N PHE A 217 -8.32 -13.80 -26.91
CA PHE A 217 -8.30 -13.60 -28.35
C PHE A 217 -9.20 -12.43 -28.73
N ASP A 218 -8.81 -11.61 -29.70
CA ASP A 218 -9.70 -10.61 -30.30
C ASP A 218 -10.91 -11.31 -30.95
N ALA A 219 -12.10 -11.12 -30.38
CA ALA A 219 -13.30 -11.84 -30.83
C ALA A 219 -13.66 -11.52 -32.29
N LYS A 220 -13.48 -10.27 -32.75
CA LYS A 220 -13.80 -9.87 -34.13
C LYS A 220 -12.87 -10.51 -35.16
N LYS A 221 -11.60 -10.66 -34.80
CA LYS A 221 -10.60 -11.31 -35.63
C LYS A 221 -10.84 -12.83 -35.67
N LEU A 222 -11.08 -13.41 -34.51
CA LEU A 222 -11.31 -14.85 -34.37
C LEU A 222 -12.55 -15.32 -35.16
N GLN A 223 -13.65 -14.57 -35.13
CA GLN A 223 -14.85 -14.83 -35.93
C GLN A 223 -14.60 -14.80 -37.44
N LYS A 224 -13.56 -14.13 -37.90
CA LYS A 224 -13.13 -14.08 -39.31
C LYS A 224 -12.06 -15.13 -39.64
N GLY A 225 -11.77 -16.06 -38.73
CA GLY A 225 -10.74 -17.07 -38.89
C GLY A 225 -9.31 -16.54 -38.74
N HIS A 226 -9.12 -15.35 -38.18
CA HIS A 226 -7.81 -14.79 -37.91
C HIS A 226 -7.51 -14.86 -36.42
N GLU A 227 -6.44 -15.51 -36.07
CA GLU A 227 -5.94 -15.52 -34.70
C GLU A 227 -5.22 -14.22 -34.38
N LEU A 228 -5.65 -13.56 -33.33
CA LEU A 228 -4.94 -12.46 -32.70
C LEU A 228 -5.16 -12.61 -31.19
N ALA A 229 -4.12 -13.01 -30.48
CA ALA A 229 -4.16 -13.33 -29.06
C ALA A 229 -3.19 -12.49 -28.25
N ILE A 230 -3.28 -12.56 -26.94
CA ILE A 230 -2.26 -12.04 -26.04
C ILE A 230 -0.90 -12.67 -26.39
N ASP A 231 0.10 -11.83 -26.53
CA ASP A 231 1.51 -12.20 -26.72
C ASP A 231 2.29 -11.90 -25.42
N THR A 232 2.76 -12.95 -24.76
CA THR A 232 3.48 -12.83 -23.49
C THR A 232 4.86 -12.20 -23.67
N THR A 233 5.50 -12.35 -24.82
CA THR A 233 6.81 -11.77 -25.12
C THR A 233 6.71 -10.25 -25.29
N ASN A 234 5.78 -9.77 -26.12
CA ASN A 234 5.51 -8.35 -26.28
C ASN A 234 5.05 -7.72 -24.96
N SER A 235 4.21 -8.43 -24.21
CA SER A 235 3.75 -7.97 -22.90
C SER A 235 4.92 -7.75 -21.94
N ARG A 236 5.81 -8.74 -21.78
CA ARG A 236 7.02 -8.59 -20.93
C ARG A 236 7.91 -7.45 -21.39
N TYR A 237 8.13 -7.33 -22.71
CA TYR A 237 8.96 -6.28 -23.27
C TYR A 237 8.41 -4.88 -22.93
N LEU A 238 7.11 -4.67 -23.11
CA LEU A 238 6.47 -3.38 -22.85
C LEU A 238 6.29 -3.09 -21.35
N MET A 239 6.02 -4.12 -20.54
CA MET A 239 5.93 -3.98 -19.08
C MET A 239 7.29 -3.78 -18.41
N GLY A 240 8.37 -4.26 -19.02
CA GLY A 240 9.69 -4.31 -18.40
C GLY A 240 9.80 -5.29 -17.23
N SER A 241 8.85 -6.24 -17.12
CA SER A 241 8.75 -7.19 -16.00
C SER A 241 8.18 -8.54 -16.47
N ALA A 242 8.40 -9.58 -15.66
CA ALA A 242 7.90 -10.92 -15.94
C ALA A 242 6.36 -11.04 -15.91
N TYR A 243 5.74 -10.24 -15.08
CA TYR A 243 4.28 -10.12 -14.93
C TYR A 243 3.95 -8.68 -14.50
N PRO A 244 2.68 -8.24 -14.62
CA PRO A 244 2.33 -6.87 -14.26
C PRO A 244 2.66 -6.56 -12.82
N LEU A 245 3.52 -5.57 -12.64
CA LEU A 245 3.81 -4.95 -11.35
C LEU A 245 2.91 -3.71 -11.19
N PRO A 246 2.75 -3.20 -9.96
CA PRO A 246 2.15 -1.90 -9.75
C PRO A 246 2.78 -0.84 -10.65
N GLY A 247 1.98 -0.09 -11.41
CA GLY A 247 2.49 1.01 -12.23
C GLY A 247 1.89 1.11 -13.63
N LEU A 248 2.65 1.77 -14.48
CA LEU A 248 2.27 2.21 -15.83
C LEU A 248 1.85 1.05 -16.76
N HIS A 249 2.58 -0.06 -16.71
CA HIS A 249 2.45 -1.15 -17.66
C HIS A 249 1.73 -2.37 -17.07
N SER A 250 0.57 -2.15 -16.48
CA SER A 250 -0.27 -3.23 -15.94
C SER A 250 -1.18 -3.89 -17.00
N LYS A 251 -0.72 -3.95 -18.26
CA LYS A 251 -1.51 -4.45 -19.39
C LYS A 251 -0.81 -5.61 -20.08
N TYR A 252 -1.63 -6.50 -20.66
CA TYR A 252 -1.14 -7.51 -21.60
C TYR A 252 -1.53 -7.12 -23.02
N TYR A 253 -0.59 -7.33 -23.95
CA TYR A 253 -0.63 -6.82 -25.31
C TYR A 253 -0.70 -7.99 -26.32
N ASP A 254 -1.24 -7.69 -27.51
CA ASP A 254 -1.19 -8.61 -28.65
C ASP A 254 0.17 -8.54 -29.40
N GLU A 255 0.33 -9.36 -30.43
CA GLU A 255 1.55 -9.39 -31.25
C GLU A 255 1.84 -8.06 -31.98
N ASN A 256 0.84 -7.19 -32.13
CA ASN A 256 0.98 -5.87 -32.72
C ASN A 256 1.19 -4.76 -31.69
N GLN A 257 1.41 -5.15 -30.42
CA GLN A 257 1.63 -4.25 -29.28
C GLN A 257 0.42 -3.39 -28.90
N PHE A 258 -0.80 -3.81 -29.26
CA PHE A 258 -2.02 -3.18 -28.78
C PHE A 258 -2.53 -3.85 -27.50
N PRO A 259 -2.96 -3.07 -26.50
CA PRO A 259 -3.43 -3.64 -25.22
C PRO A 259 -4.75 -4.40 -25.41
N MET A 260 -4.83 -5.58 -24.81
CA MET A 260 -6.01 -6.45 -24.85
C MET A 260 -6.74 -6.50 -23.52
N ILE A 261 -6.00 -6.61 -22.42
CA ILE A 261 -6.52 -6.60 -21.05
C ILE A 261 -5.64 -5.76 -20.15
N GLU A 262 -6.25 -5.24 -19.10
CA GLU A 262 -5.57 -4.50 -18.03
C GLU A 262 -5.78 -5.21 -16.70
N VAL A 263 -4.71 -5.34 -15.90
CA VAL A 263 -4.79 -5.88 -14.54
C VAL A 263 -5.34 -4.81 -13.60
N TYR A 264 -6.49 -5.08 -13.01
CA TYR A 264 -7.15 -4.19 -12.05
C TYR A 264 -6.87 -4.60 -10.61
N ARG A 265 -6.95 -5.90 -10.33
CA ARG A 265 -6.58 -6.43 -9.01
C ARG A 265 -5.83 -7.73 -9.17
N ASP A 266 -4.90 -7.94 -8.27
CA ASP A 266 -4.16 -9.16 -8.15
C ASP A 266 -3.81 -9.36 -6.67
N THR A 267 -4.38 -10.40 -6.06
CA THR A 267 -4.17 -10.67 -4.64
C THR A 267 -2.91 -11.51 -4.37
N VAL A 268 -2.23 -11.97 -5.41
CA VAL A 268 -1.05 -12.85 -5.31
C VAL A 268 0.24 -12.16 -5.72
N GLY A 269 0.25 -11.47 -6.87
CA GLY A 269 1.43 -10.81 -7.42
C GLY A 269 2.56 -11.78 -7.83
N ARG A 270 2.20 -13.03 -8.17
CA ARG A 270 3.11 -14.06 -8.66
C ARG A 270 2.45 -14.89 -9.73
N HIS A 271 3.00 -14.82 -10.94
CA HIS A 271 2.49 -15.50 -12.14
C HIS A 271 3.66 -15.86 -13.05
N ASP A 272 3.41 -16.75 -14.01
CA ASP A 272 4.38 -17.08 -15.05
C ASP A 272 3.91 -16.60 -16.42
N THR A 273 4.84 -16.08 -17.20
CA THR A 273 4.65 -15.66 -18.58
C THR A 273 5.77 -16.16 -19.49
N PHE A 274 6.67 -16.99 -18.99
CA PHE A 274 7.78 -17.57 -19.75
C PHE A 274 7.45 -18.95 -20.32
N GLY A 275 6.75 -19.76 -19.53
CA GLY A 275 6.29 -21.09 -19.94
C GLY A 275 5.11 -21.02 -20.89
N THR A 276 4.94 -22.07 -21.70
CA THR A 276 3.68 -22.34 -22.38
C THR A 276 2.71 -23.01 -21.41
N ALA A 277 1.42 -23.06 -21.74
CA ALA A 277 0.50 -23.99 -21.12
C ALA A 277 1.10 -25.41 -21.17
N CYS A 278 0.99 -26.19 -20.09
CA CYS A 278 1.58 -27.53 -20.03
C CYS A 278 1.19 -28.41 -21.24
N THR A 279 2.10 -29.27 -21.68
CA THR A 279 1.99 -30.00 -22.94
C THR A 279 2.08 -31.50 -22.73
N SER A 280 1.50 -32.29 -23.63
CA SER A 280 1.68 -33.74 -23.62
C SER A 280 3.14 -34.17 -23.67
N LYS A 281 3.95 -33.46 -24.48
CA LYS A 281 5.38 -33.75 -24.59
C LYS A 281 6.12 -33.58 -23.26
N PHE A 282 5.79 -32.59 -22.47
CA PHE A 282 6.39 -32.39 -21.13
C PHE A 282 6.20 -33.63 -20.26
N TYR A 283 4.96 -34.13 -20.18
CA TYR A 283 4.66 -35.31 -19.38
C TYR A 283 5.23 -36.61 -19.98
N ASP A 284 5.18 -36.77 -21.33
CA ASP A 284 5.76 -37.93 -22.01
C ASP A 284 7.27 -38.02 -21.78
N ASP A 285 7.99 -36.89 -21.80
CA ASP A 285 9.44 -36.83 -21.53
C ASP A 285 9.78 -37.22 -20.07
N LEU A 286 8.85 -37.00 -19.14
CA LEU A 286 8.95 -37.44 -17.75
C LEU A 286 8.47 -38.87 -17.51
N GLY A 287 7.93 -39.57 -18.56
CA GLY A 287 7.43 -40.92 -18.46
C GLY A 287 5.94 -41.09 -18.13
N TYR A 288 5.18 -39.98 -18.08
CA TYR A 288 3.74 -39.97 -17.79
C TYR A 288 2.92 -39.89 -19.07
N PHE A 289 2.95 -40.98 -19.87
CA PHE A 289 2.28 -41.06 -21.16
C PHE A 289 0.76 -40.93 -21.05
N GLY A 290 0.18 -40.03 -21.88
CA GLY A 290 -1.25 -39.79 -21.92
C GLY A 290 -1.79 -38.96 -20.75
N HIS A 291 -0.93 -38.29 -20.03
CA HIS A 291 -1.32 -37.36 -18.97
C HIS A 291 -2.16 -36.19 -19.52
N PRO A 292 -3.26 -35.77 -18.84
CA PRO A 292 -4.00 -34.56 -19.19
C PRO A 292 -3.09 -33.34 -19.23
N ASN A 293 -3.35 -32.39 -20.14
CA ASN A 293 -2.55 -31.17 -20.23
C ASN A 293 -3.39 -29.98 -20.71
N CYS A 294 -2.99 -28.78 -20.34
CA CYS A 294 -3.71 -27.57 -20.66
C CYS A 294 -3.75 -27.26 -22.16
N SER A 295 -2.68 -27.59 -22.90
CA SER A 295 -2.65 -27.34 -24.35
C SER A 295 -3.66 -28.16 -25.11
N ASP A 296 -3.88 -29.40 -24.73
CA ASP A 296 -4.94 -30.26 -25.34
C ASP A 296 -6.33 -29.75 -24.88
N ASN A 297 -6.49 -29.35 -23.66
CA ASN A 297 -7.72 -28.73 -23.20
C ASN A 297 -8.06 -27.45 -23.99
N PHE A 298 -7.06 -26.61 -24.29
CA PHE A 298 -7.25 -25.43 -25.14
C PHE A 298 -7.60 -25.81 -26.56
N ASN A 299 -6.91 -26.81 -27.17
CA ASN A 299 -7.26 -27.34 -28.49
C ASN A 299 -8.72 -27.81 -28.54
N TYR A 300 -9.22 -28.41 -27.47
CA TYR A 300 -10.59 -28.90 -27.39
C TYR A 300 -11.62 -27.75 -27.33
N VAL A 301 -11.45 -26.79 -26.42
CA VAL A 301 -12.45 -25.69 -26.22
C VAL A 301 -12.40 -24.65 -27.34
N LEU A 302 -11.30 -24.56 -28.08
CA LEU A 302 -11.11 -23.67 -29.22
C LEU A 302 -11.45 -24.29 -30.57
N ASP A 303 -11.77 -25.62 -30.64
CA ASP A 303 -12.09 -26.33 -31.86
C ASP A 303 -13.26 -25.69 -32.65
N LYS A 304 -14.23 -25.12 -31.93
CA LYS A 304 -15.38 -24.40 -32.53
C LYS A 304 -14.98 -23.14 -33.32
N PHE A 305 -13.79 -22.62 -33.14
CA PHE A 305 -13.26 -21.45 -33.86
C PHE A 305 -12.36 -21.86 -35.04
N THR A 306 -12.22 -23.14 -35.33
CA THR A 306 -11.41 -23.69 -36.44
C THR A 306 -9.93 -23.29 -36.39
N LEU A 307 -9.40 -23.02 -35.22
CA LEU A 307 -7.98 -22.74 -35.03
C LEU A 307 -7.13 -23.98 -35.22
N ARG A 308 -5.90 -23.77 -35.71
CA ARG A 308 -4.93 -24.88 -35.84
C ARG A 308 -4.59 -25.41 -34.45
N LYS A 309 -4.81 -26.70 -34.25
CA LYS A 309 -4.34 -27.44 -33.06
C LYS A 309 -2.81 -27.38 -32.97
N ARG A 310 -2.29 -27.19 -31.78
CA ARG A 310 -0.85 -27.11 -31.52
C ARG A 310 -0.47 -27.84 -30.24
N LEU A 311 0.79 -28.22 -30.14
CA LEU A 311 1.32 -28.92 -28.96
C LEU A 311 1.41 -27.98 -27.72
N GLY A 312 1.72 -26.70 -27.91
CA GLY A 312 1.84 -25.74 -26.84
C GLY A 312 1.15 -24.42 -27.17
N TRP A 313 0.45 -23.84 -26.22
CA TRP A 313 -0.17 -22.54 -26.30
C TRP A 313 0.61 -21.53 -25.44
N ASN A 314 0.85 -20.35 -25.97
CA ASN A 314 1.53 -19.27 -25.25
C ASN A 314 0.52 -18.58 -24.33
N ALA A 315 0.38 -19.08 -23.11
CA ALA A 315 -0.59 -18.63 -22.13
C ALA A 315 0.06 -17.79 -21.02
N ILE A 316 -0.77 -17.06 -20.28
CA ILE A 316 -0.39 -16.51 -18.98
C ILE A 316 -0.71 -17.60 -17.96
N ASN A 317 0.30 -18.10 -17.25
CA ASN A 317 0.14 -19.13 -16.23
C ASN A 317 -0.11 -18.42 -14.88
N LEU A 318 -1.39 -18.11 -14.62
CA LEU A 318 -1.80 -17.40 -13.41
C LEU A 318 -1.54 -18.26 -12.17
N PHE A 319 -1.10 -17.58 -11.08
CA PHE A 319 -0.77 -18.16 -9.79
C PHE A 319 0.50 -19.04 -9.79
N TYR A 320 1.11 -19.32 -10.92
CA TYR A 320 2.32 -20.09 -11.00
C TYR A 320 3.52 -19.28 -10.50
N ASN A 321 4.27 -19.84 -9.53
CA ASN A 321 5.36 -19.12 -8.88
C ASN A 321 6.67 -19.28 -9.65
N THR A 322 6.94 -18.36 -10.57
CA THR A 322 8.17 -18.33 -11.37
C THR A 322 9.08 -17.19 -10.88
N ALA A 323 10.35 -17.47 -10.79
CA ALA A 323 11.41 -16.51 -10.51
C ALA A 323 12.60 -16.70 -11.45
N ILE A 324 13.44 -15.69 -11.57
CA ILE A 324 14.73 -15.75 -12.25
C ILE A 324 15.79 -15.57 -11.19
N ASP A 325 16.71 -16.54 -11.07
CA ASP A 325 17.79 -16.47 -10.09
C ASP A 325 18.97 -15.61 -10.58
N ALA A 326 19.97 -15.44 -9.71
CA ALA A 326 21.17 -14.67 -10.03
C ALA A 326 22.02 -15.26 -11.19
N ASN A 327 21.78 -16.52 -11.57
CA ASN A 327 22.43 -17.21 -12.67
C ASN A 327 21.60 -17.19 -13.96
N ASN A 328 20.51 -16.42 -14.01
CA ASN A 328 19.52 -16.38 -15.08
C ASN A 328 18.77 -17.70 -15.32
N ALA A 329 18.70 -18.58 -14.33
CA ALA A 329 17.87 -19.78 -14.40
C ALA A 329 16.43 -19.46 -14.00
N LEU A 330 15.48 -20.05 -14.76
CA LEU A 330 14.07 -20.03 -14.36
C LEU A 330 13.87 -21.05 -13.24
N ILE A 331 13.33 -20.56 -12.14
CA ILE A 331 12.98 -21.37 -10.98
C ILE A 331 11.46 -21.42 -10.91
N PHE A 332 10.92 -22.62 -10.76
CA PHE A 332 9.51 -22.89 -10.59
C PHE A 332 9.33 -23.49 -9.20
N ASP A 333 8.41 -22.92 -8.41
CA ASP A 333 8.18 -23.30 -7.03
C ASP A 333 6.68 -23.35 -6.72
N GLU A 334 6.34 -23.84 -5.55
CA GLU A 334 4.95 -23.98 -5.10
C GLU A 334 4.22 -22.64 -5.15
N PRO A 335 2.99 -22.59 -5.70
CA PRO A 335 2.21 -21.36 -5.76
C PRO A 335 1.95 -20.73 -4.39
N TRP A 336 1.93 -19.41 -4.37
CA TRP A 336 1.64 -18.63 -3.15
C TRP A 336 0.16 -18.27 -3.00
N SER A 337 -0.66 -18.66 -3.96
CA SER A 337 -2.09 -18.41 -3.88
C SER A 337 -2.72 -19.19 -2.74
N ARG A 338 -3.70 -18.57 -2.10
CA ARG A 338 -4.48 -19.07 -0.97
C ARG A 338 -5.93 -19.27 -1.40
N PRO A 339 -6.72 -20.03 -0.66
CA PRO A 339 -8.14 -20.17 -0.98
C PRO A 339 -8.84 -18.83 -1.15
N GLY A 340 -9.46 -18.61 -2.33
CA GLY A 340 -10.17 -17.38 -2.65
C GLY A 340 -9.31 -16.25 -3.23
N ASP A 341 -8.00 -16.43 -3.37
CA ASP A 341 -7.15 -15.48 -4.10
C ASP A 341 -7.59 -15.36 -5.56
N TYR A 342 -7.40 -14.18 -6.15
CA TYR A 342 -7.88 -13.92 -7.51
C TYR A 342 -7.06 -12.88 -8.26
N VAL A 343 -7.22 -12.90 -9.58
CA VAL A 343 -6.85 -11.82 -10.48
C VAL A 343 -8.11 -11.23 -11.10
N LEU A 344 -8.21 -9.90 -11.19
CA LEU A 344 -9.28 -9.17 -11.84
C LEU A 344 -8.73 -8.42 -13.04
N PHE A 345 -9.10 -8.82 -14.24
CA PHE A 345 -8.77 -8.16 -15.48
C PHE A 345 -9.92 -7.30 -15.98
N LYS A 346 -9.59 -6.20 -16.65
CA LYS A 346 -10.52 -5.43 -17.47
C LYS A 346 -10.27 -5.72 -18.94
N ALA A 347 -11.32 -6.10 -19.67
CA ALA A 347 -11.26 -6.27 -21.12
C ALA A 347 -11.19 -4.91 -21.82
N LEU A 348 -10.19 -4.70 -22.66
CA LEU A 348 -10.01 -3.46 -23.45
C LEU A 348 -10.52 -3.58 -24.88
N LYS A 349 -11.00 -4.78 -25.24
CA LYS A 349 -11.64 -5.14 -26.50
C LYS A 349 -12.72 -6.21 -26.24
N ASN A 350 -13.56 -6.50 -27.23
CA ASN A 350 -14.37 -7.73 -27.19
C ASN A 350 -13.46 -8.94 -27.37
N LEU A 351 -13.48 -9.86 -26.42
CA LEU A 351 -12.55 -10.99 -26.34
C LEU A 351 -13.28 -12.33 -26.26
N VAL A 352 -12.63 -13.35 -26.80
CA VAL A 352 -12.84 -14.75 -26.42
C VAL A 352 -11.74 -15.14 -25.46
N CYS A 353 -12.10 -15.46 -24.24
CA CYS A 353 -11.17 -15.85 -23.19
C CYS A 353 -11.20 -17.36 -22.99
N VAL A 354 -10.08 -17.92 -22.54
CA VAL A 354 -9.96 -19.32 -22.11
C VAL A 354 -9.27 -19.33 -20.77
N SER A 355 -9.85 -20.05 -19.82
CA SER A 355 -9.22 -20.35 -18.53
C SER A 355 -9.17 -21.86 -18.32
N SER A 356 -8.04 -22.36 -17.84
CA SER A 356 -7.87 -23.77 -17.44
C SER A 356 -7.81 -23.90 -15.92
N ALA A 357 -8.06 -25.11 -15.43
CA ALA A 357 -7.58 -25.58 -14.13
C ALA A 357 -6.50 -26.61 -14.43
N CYS A 358 -5.23 -26.20 -14.33
CA CYS A 358 -4.07 -26.94 -14.76
C CYS A 358 -4.01 -28.35 -14.13
N PRO A 359 -3.79 -29.41 -14.92
CA PRO A 359 -3.82 -30.78 -14.41
C PRO A 359 -2.48 -31.26 -13.84
N ASP A 360 -1.45 -30.42 -13.77
CA ASP A 360 -0.12 -30.83 -13.34
C ASP A 360 -0.11 -31.31 -11.89
N ASP A 361 0.19 -32.57 -11.67
CA ASP A 361 0.35 -33.24 -10.38
C ASP A 361 1.73 -33.89 -10.22
N VAL A 362 2.63 -33.65 -11.19
CA VAL A 362 3.97 -34.27 -11.21
C VAL A 362 5.06 -33.34 -10.67
N ASP A 363 4.77 -32.07 -10.53
CA ASP A 363 5.67 -31.07 -9.94
C ASP A 363 4.94 -30.11 -8.97
N ALA A 364 5.62 -29.04 -8.58
CA ALA A 364 5.10 -28.08 -7.60
C ALA A 364 4.00 -27.15 -8.17
N ALA A 365 3.70 -27.16 -9.47
CA ALA A 365 2.84 -26.19 -10.16
C ALA A 365 1.44 -26.02 -9.55
N ASN A 366 0.89 -27.09 -8.97
CA ASN A 366 -0.40 -27.10 -8.29
C ASN A 366 -0.30 -27.67 -6.88
N GLY A 367 0.86 -27.56 -6.22
CA GLY A 367 1.10 -28.19 -4.92
C GLY A 367 0.87 -29.70 -4.96
N TRP A 368 1.17 -30.36 -6.09
CA TRP A 368 0.96 -31.81 -6.35
C TRP A 368 -0.49 -32.29 -6.25
N ASN A 369 -1.46 -31.40 -6.18
CA ASN A 369 -2.87 -31.74 -6.05
C ASN A 369 -3.77 -30.74 -6.80
N PRO A 370 -3.98 -30.94 -8.09
CA PRO A 370 -4.83 -30.05 -8.91
C PRO A 370 -6.24 -29.89 -8.37
N THR A 371 -6.72 -28.66 -8.36
CA THR A 371 -8.04 -28.26 -7.86
C THR A 371 -8.80 -27.44 -8.90
N ASP A 372 -9.91 -26.82 -8.50
CA ASP A 372 -10.82 -26.12 -9.42
C ASP A 372 -10.51 -24.62 -9.48
N ILE A 373 -10.88 -23.99 -10.59
CA ILE A 373 -10.87 -22.55 -10.80
C ILE A 373 -12.30 -22.05 -10.96
N PHE A 374 -12.58 -20.85 -10.48
CA PHE A 374 -13.87 -20.20 -10.65
C PHE A 374 -13.71 -18.84 -11.35
N VAL A 375 -14.56 -18.55 -12.34
CA VAL A 375 -14.49 -17.29 -13.08
C VAL A 375 -15.80 -16.54 -12.93
N ARG A 376 -15.70 -15.22 -12.67
CA ARG A 376 -16.84 -14.30 -12.69
C ARG A 376 -16.59 -13.20 -13.71
N VAL A 377 -17.62 -12.89 -14.48
CA VAL A 377 -17.61 -11.73 -15.38
C VAL A 377 -18.53 -10.65 -14.83
N TYR A 378 -18.04 -9.42 -14.80
CA TYR A 378 -18.80 -8.25 -14.32
C TYR A 378 -18.91 -7.18 -15.39
N ARG A 379 -20.02 -6.45 -15.37
CA ARG A 379 -20.26 -5.28 -16.24
C ARG A 379 -20.67 -4.07 -15.41
N PRO A 380 -19.73 -3.40 -14.72
CA PRO A 380 -20.04 -2.28 -13.86
C PRO A 380 -20.26 -0.98 -14.65
N ASN A 381 -21.12 -0.10 -14.12
CA ASN A 381 -21.30 1.25 -14.62
C ASN A 381 -20.13 2.20 -14.24
N LYS A 382 -19.38 1.87 -13.20
CA LYS A 382 -18.19 2.61 -12.74
C LYS A 382 -17.03 1.64 -12.60
N PRO A 383 -15.79 2.06 -12.90
CA PRO A 383 -14.62 1.22 -12.73
C PRO A 383 -14.50 0.73 -11.28
N PHE A 384 -14.00 -0.50 -11.10
CA PHE A 384 -13.52 -0.94 -9.81
C PHE A 384 -12.22 -0.20 -9.45
N SER A 385 -11.88 -0.14 -8.15
CA SER A 385 -10.60 0.38 -7.70
C SER A 385 -9.47 -0.58 -8.10
N LYS A 386 -8.30 -0.03 -8.42
CA LYS A 386 -7.11 -0.82 -8.73
C LYS A 386 -6.35 -1.18 -7.46
N GLY A 387 -5.76 -2.37 -7.43
CA GLY A 387 -4.89 -2.78 -6.36
C GLY A 387 -4.15 -4.07 -6.69
N VAL A 388 -2.82 -4.04 -6.60
CA VAL A 388 -1.98 -5.22 -6.85
C VAL A 388 -1.21 -5.55 -5.58
N ALA A 389 -1.30 -6.80 -5.14
CA ALA A 389 -0.52 -7.29 -4.01
C ALA A 389 0.93 -7.50 -4.45
N TYR A 390 1.84 -7.03 -3.63
CA TYR A 390 3.25 -7.35 -3.76
C TYR A 390 3.66 -8.25 -2.60
N ARG A 391 3.86 -9.54 -2.90
CA ARG A 391 4.28 -10.52 -1.90
C ARG A 391 5.74 -10.88 -2.09
N MET A 392 6.54 -10.67 -1.05
CA MET A 392 7.94 -11.11 -1.01
C MET A 392 8.10 -12.56 -0.54
N LYS A 393 7.11 -13.06 0.20
CA LYS A 393 7.08 -14.41 0.80
C LYS A 393 5.65 -14.94 0.79
N ALA A 394 5.53 -16.26 0.86
CA ALA A 394 4.24 -16.95 0.91
C ALA A 394 3.35 -16.53 2.10
N ASP A 395 3.96 -16.17 3.21
CA ASP A 395 3.31 -15.74 4.45
C ASP A 395 3.01 -14.22 4.51
N SER A 396 3.44 -13.45 3.51
CA SER A 396 3.15 -12.02 3.45
C SER A 396 1.65 -11.77 3.30
N GLU A 397 1.13 -10.75 3.97
CA GLU A 397 -0.26 -10.31 3.82
C GLU A 397 -0.51 -9.76 2.41
N PRO A 398 -1.63 -10.08 1.77
CA PRO A 398 -2.00 -9.52 0.48
C PRO A 398 -2.57 -8.10 0.65
N LYS A 399 -1.74 -7.16 1.06
CA LYS A 399 -2.13 -5.75 1.08
C LYS A 399 -2.14 -5.24 -0.36
N LEU A 400 -3.33 -4.91 -0.87
CA LEU A 400 -3.48 -4.28 -2.17
C LEU A 400 -3.04 -2.83 -2.10
N THR A 401 -2.36 -2.38 -3.15
CA THR A 401 -2.11 -0.95 -3.38
C THR A 401 -3.43 -0.19 -3.46
N LYS A 402 -3.45 1.06 -3.01
CA LYS A 402 -4.64 1.90 -2.98
C LYS A 402 -4.45 3.12 -3.88
N GLU A 403 -5.54 3.60 -4.45
CA GLU A 403 -5.59 4.93 -5.05
C GLU A 403 -5.71 5.98 -3.94
N THR A 404 -5.00 7.10 -4.06
CA THR A 404 -5.22 8.24 -3.18
C THR A 404 -6.49 9.00 -3.58
N GLY A 405 -7.00 9.86 -2.73
CA GLY A 405 -8.11 10.75 -3.09
C GLY A 405 -7.76 11.72 -4.25
N PHE A 406 -6.47 11.98 -4.48
CA PHE A 406 -5.98 12.83 -5.58
C PHE A 406 -5.75 12.04 -6.87
N HIS A 407 -5.68 10.71 -6.81
CA HIS A 407 -5.40 9.85 -7.96
C HIS A 407 -6.28 10.14 -9.19
N PRO A 408 -7.60 10.44 -9.09
CA PRO A 408 -8.41 10.78 -10.25
C PRO A 408 -7.95 12.03 -11.03
N ARG A 409 -7.16 12.91 -10.39
CA ARG A 409 -6.54 14.07 -11.05
C ARG A 409 -5.14 13.76 -11.55
N VAL A 410 -4.36 13.08 -10.72
CA VAL A 410 -2.99 12.66 -11.04
C VAL A 410 -2.96 11.75 -12.27
N SER A 411 -3.81 10.71 -12.32
CA SER A 411 -3.87 9.75 -13.43
C SER A 411 -4.34 10.34 -14.76
N ASN A 412 -5.01 11.51 -14.75
CA ASN A 412 -5.33 12.24 -15.97
C ASN A 412 -4.15 13.04 -16.53
N LEU A 413 -3.12 13.27 -15.72
CA LEU A 413 -1.97 14.10 -16.06
C LEU A 413 -0.71 13.28 -16.38
N THR A 414 -0.66 12.03 -15.88
CA THR A 414 0.48 11.15 -16.11
C THR A 414 0.07 9.67 -16.08
N GLU A 415 0.78 8.89 -16.90
CA GLU A 415 0.74 7.42 -16.85
C GLU A 415 1.93 6.84 -16.05
N ASN A 416 2.88 7.69 -15.65
CA ASN A 416 4.06 7.31 -14.88
C ASN A 416 3.71 7.17 -13.38
N ILE A 417 2.90 6.17 -13.09
CA ILE A 417 2.42 5.85 -11.75
C ILE A 417 3.18 4.65 -11.20
N ILE A 418 3.66 4.76 -9.98
CA ILE A 418 4.38 3.68 -9.27
C ILE A 418 3.70 3.37 -7.93
N GLU A 419 3.97 2.16 -7.43
CA GLU A 419 3.64 1.82 -6.05
C GLU A 419 4.61 2.51 -5.10
N TYR A 420 4.09 3.20 -4.11
CA TYR A 420 4.86 3.79 -3.02
C TYR A 420 4.14 3.60 -1.69
N LYS A 421 4.71 2.78 -0.82
CA LYS A 421 4.18 2.49 0.53
C LYS A 421 2.68 2.12 0.54
N GLY A 422 2.26 1.30 -0.41
CA GLY A 422 0.89 0.82 -0.54
C GLY A 422 -0.07 1.74 -1.30
N PHE A 423 0.41 2.83 -1.89
CA PHE A 423 -0.38 3.75 -2.69
C PHE A 423 0.19 3.95 -4.09
N TRP A 424 -0.69 4.32 -5.03
CA TRP A 424 -0.33 4.73 -6.36
C TRP A 424 0.04 6.21 -6.40
N LEU A 425 1.30 6.53 -6.63
CA LEU A 425 1.81 7.91 -6.77
C LEU A 425 2.48 8.13 -8.12
N ALA A 426 2.53 9.40 -8.58
CA ALA A 426 3.27 9.77 -9.77
C ALA A 426 4.78 9.73 -9.51
N SER A 427 5.55 9.05 -10.38
CA SER A 427 7.01 9.20 -10.41
C SER A 427 7.40 10.52 -11.06
N ASN A 428 6.78 10.86 -12.18
CA ASN A 428 6.90 12.15 -12.87
C ASN A 428 5.68 12.38 -13.77
N TYR A 429 5.57 13.56 -14.38
CA TYR A 429 4.45 13.91 -15.25
C TYR A 429 4.86 13.93 -16.72
N ASN A 430 4.07 13.29 -17.58
CA ASN A 430 4.40 13.06 -19.00
C ASN A 430 4.80 14.31 -19.79
N ASN A 431 4.16 15.46 -19.49
CA ASN A 431 4.35 16.70 -20.25
C ASN A 431 5.52 17.55 -19.74
N HIS A 432 6.07 17.24 -18.56
CA HIS A 432 7.08 18.06 -17.91
C HIS A 432 8.38 17.27 -17.68
N GLY A 433 8.29 16.12 -17.04
CA GLY A 433 9.44 15.36 -16.57
C GLY A 433 10.11 15.99 -15.34
N ALA A 434 10.91 15.19 -14.65
CA ALA A 434 11.48 15.53 -13.35
C ALA A 434 12.27 16.85 -13.32
N LEU A 435 12.94 17.21 -14.41
CA LEU A 435 13.76 18.42 -14.46
C LEU A 435 12.90 19.70 -14.46
N GLN A 436 11.84 19.75 -15.26
CA GLN A 436 10.94 20.92 -15.27
C GLN A 436 10.13 21.02 -13.97
N GLU A 437 9.76 19.89 -13.38
CA GLU A 437 9.12 19.84 -12.06
C GLU A 437 10.04 20.39 -10.97
N TYR A 438 11.32 20.01 -11.03
CA TYR A 438 12.38 20.55 -10.17
C TYR A 438 12.51 22.08 -10.31
N GLU A 439 12.61 22.59 -11.54
CA GLU A 439 12.71 24.03 -11.83
C GLU A 439 11.48 24.79 -11.31
N ALA A 440 10.28 24.23 -11.50
CA ALA A 440 9.04 24.82 -10.97
C ALA A 440 9.06 24.90 -9.43
N CYS A 441 9.59 23.92 -8.74
CA CYS A 441 9.76 23.93 -7.29
C CYS A 441 10.69 25.05 -6.81
N ARG A 442 11.81 25.26 -7.52
CA ARG A 442 12.80 26.28 -7.16
C ARG A 442 12.37 27.70 -7.48
N GLU A 443 11.66 27.92 -8.59
CA GLU A 443 11.41 29.26 -9.12
C GLU A 443 9.95 29.72 -8.97
N ARG A 444 9.00 28.79 -8.92
CA ARG A 444 7.57 29.08 -8.94
C ARG A 444 6.81 28.41 -7.82
N ALA A 445 6.08 27.36 -8.13
CA ALA A 445 5.41 26.50 -7.18
C ALA A 445 5.05 25.15 -7.82
N ILE A 446 4.99 24.14 -6.97
CA ILE A 446 4.51 22.79 -7.32
C ILE A 446 3.35 22.37 -6.44
N ILE A 447 2.60 21.36 -6.92
CA ILE A 447 1.67 20.58 -6.12
C ILE A 447 2.06 19.10 -6.24
N MET A 448 2.12 18.40 -5.10
CA MET A 448 2.53 17.02 -5.05
C MET A 448 1.64 16.22 -4.09
N ASP A 449 1.21 15.04 -4.48
CA ASP A 449 0.50 14.09 -3.62
C ASP A 449 1.48 13.38 -2.68
N LEU A 450 1.32 13.58 -1.37
CA LEU A 450 2.08 12.93 -0.30
C LEU A 450 1.20 12.05 0.62
N SER A 451 0.04 11.62 0.13
CA SER A 451 -0.92 10.86 0.93
C SER A 451 -0.39 9.55 1.48
N ALA A 452 0.64 8.96 0.85
CA ALA A 452 1.24 7.70 1.27
C ALA A 452 2.01 7.77 2.60
N LEU A 453 2.38 8.96 3.08
CA LEU A 453 2.97 9.12 4.41
C LEU A 453 2.02 8.58 5.48
N ARG A 454 2.56 7.82 6.43
CA ARG A 454 1.78 7.27 7.54
C ARG A 454 1.41 8.35 8.53
N LYS A 455 0.17 8.31 8.98
CA LYS A 455 -0.40 9.26 9.93
C LYS A 455 -1.05 8.49 11.06
N PHE A 456 -0.62 8.77 12.28
CA PHE A 456 -1.15 8.14 13.49
C PHE A 456 -1.65 9.20 14.45
N GLU A 457 -2.90 9.06 14.88
CA GLU A 457 -3.46 9.81 15.98
C GLU A 457 -3.04 9.13 17.30
N VAL A 458 -2.27 9.84 18.11
CA VAL A 458 -1.82 9.40 19.43
C VAL A 458 -2.60 10.21 20.46
N SER A 459 -3.56 9.56 21.12
CA SER A 459 -4.56 10.23 21.95
C SER A 459 -4.77 9.54 23.29
N GLY A 460 -5.19 10.30 24.29
CA GLY A 460 -5.46 9.83 25.63
C GLY A 460 -4.67 10.57 26.69
N PRO A 461 -4.99 10.36 27.99
CA PRO A 461 -4.39 11.09 29.10
C PRO A 461 -2.87 11.05 29.14
N ASP A 462 -2.28 9.94 28.68
CA ASP A 462 -0.84 9.69 28.72
C ASP A 462 -0.18 9.81 27.33
N ALA A 463 -0.86 10.43 26.34
CA ALA A 463 -0.34 10.57 24.97
C ALA A 463 0.98 11.36 24.92
N GLU A 464 1.08 12.47 25.66
CA GLU A 464 2.31 13.25 25.78
C GLU A 464 3.44 12.42 26.40
N GLU A 465 3.15 11.66 27.46
CA GLU A 465 4.12 10.78 28.14
C GLU A 465 4.65 9.68 27.19
N LEU A 466 3.77 9.04 26.41
CA LEU A 466 4.20 8.05 25.43
C LEU A 466 5.18 8.67 24.44
N LEU A 467 4.82 9.79 23.81
CA LEU A 467 5.68 10.44 22.83
C LEU A 467 6.95 11.02 23.47
N GLN A 468 6.89 11.48 24.73
CA GLN A 468 8.07 11.95 25.46
C GLN A 468 9.09 10.82 25.65
N ARG A 469 8.65 9.58 25.92
CA ARG A 469 9.52 8.42 26.09
C ARG A 469 9.97 7.78 24.77
N THR A 470 9.26 7.99 23.67
CA THR A 470 9.54 7.31 22.40
C THR A 470 10.23 8.20 21.38
N CYS A 471 10.08 9.51 21.46
CA CYS A 471 10.73 10.48 20.57
C CYS A 471 12.01 11.02 21.17
N THR A 472 12.98 11.37 20.35
CA THR A 472 14.22 12.03 20.81
C THR A 472 14.00 13.47 21.25
N ARG A 473 13.07 14.21 20.60
CA ARG A 473 12.71 15.59 20.97
C ARG A 473 11.95 15.66 22.29
N ASP A 474 12.04 16.83 22.93
CA ASP A 474 11.26 17.16 24.12
C ASP A 474 9.84 17.59 23.72
N ILE A 475 8.91 16.64 23.80
CA ILE A 475 7.52 16.82 23.35
C ILE A 475 6.74 17.74 24.31
N ARG A 476 7.11 17.77 25.59
CA ARG A 476 6.45 18.61 26.60
C ARG A 476 6.61 20.10 26.33
N LYS A 477 7.65 20.49 25.58
CA LYS A 477 7.89 21.90 25.20
C LYS A 477 7.02 22.39 24.04
N LEU A 478 6.26 21.47 23.39
CA LEU A 478 5.38 21.85 22.29
C LEU A 478 4.13 22.57 22.79
N SER A 479 3.79 23.67 22.13
CA SER A 479 2.49 24.35 22.27
C SER A 479 1.48 23.72 21.26
N VAL A 480 0.19 23.82 21.58
CA VAL A 480 -0.87 23.47 20.62
C VAL A 480 -0.71 24.28 19.33
N GLY A 481 -0.87 23.68 18.17
CA GLY A 481 -0.60 24.30 16.87
C GLY A 481 0.86 24.23 16.41
N GLN A 482 1.74 23.64 17.19
CA GLN A 482 3.15 23.45 16.85
C GLN A 482 3.43 22.07 16.27
N VAL A 483 4.40 22.04 15.36
CA VAL A 483 4.97 20.83 14.78
C VAL A 483 6.43 20.71 15.21
N VAL A 484 6.94 19.50 15.39
CA VAL A 484 8.36 19.27 15.60
C VAL A 484 8.84 18.06 14.80
N TYR A 485 9.99 18.21 14.17
CA TYR A 485 10.69 17.10 13.53
C TYR A 485 11.53 16.35 14.57
N THR A 486 11.44 15.03 14.60
CA THR A 486 12.07 14.18 15.60
C THR A 486 12.41 12.81 15.01
N ALA A 487 13.30 12.08 15.69
CA ALA A 487 13.53 10.66 15.43
C ALA A 487 12.87 9.79 16.51
N MET A 488 12.53 8.57 16.17
CA MET A 488 12.29 7.45 17.07
C MET A 488 13.45 6.47 16.92
N CYS A 489 13.95 5.94 18.05
CA CYS A 489 15.08 5.05 18.06
C CYS A 489 14.77 3.75 18.81
N TYR A 490 15.52 2.70 18.47
CA TYR A 490 15.59 1.48 19.26
C TYR A 490 16.49 1.68 20.50
N ASP A 491 16.46 0.75 21.45
CA ASP A 491 17.28 0.80 22.66
C ASP A 491 18.78 0.92 22.38
N HIS A 492 19.26 0.34 21.29
CA HIS A 492 20.65 0.43 20.86
C HIS A 492 21.03 1.75 20.17
N GLY A 493 20.09 2.70 20.05
CA GLY A 493 20.30 4.03 19.48
C GLY A 493 20.17 4.13 17.96
N GLY A 494 19.98 3.00 17.25
CA GLY A 494 19.64 3.02 15.82
C GLY A 494 18.24 3.56 15.58
N MET A 495 18.02 4.22 14.44
CA MET A 495 16.73 4.85 14.12
C MET A 495 15.68 3.80 13.73
N LEU A 496 14.49 3.92 14.32
CA LEU A 496 13.30 3.23 13.86
C LEU A 496 12.73 3.94 12.64
N ASP A 497 12.55 5.25 12.76
CA ASP A 497 12.04 6.16 11.71
C ASP A 497 12.29 7.62 12.13
N ASP A 498 12.12 8.51 11.18
CA ASP A 498 12.02 9.95 11.41
C ASP A 498 10.63 10.47 11.03
N GLY A 499 10.27 11.65 11.51
CA GLY A 499 8.97 12.21 11.19
C GLY A 499 8.64 13.47 11.98
N THR A 500 7.38 13.86 11.92
CA THR A 500 6.87 15.08 12.53
C THR A 500 5.75 14.78 13.54
N VAL A 501 5.84 15.38 14.72
CA VAL A 501 4.80 15.37 15.74
C VAL A 501 4.06 16.70 15.70
N PHE A 502 2.75 16.64 15.50
CA PHE A 502 1.82 17.77 15.56
C PHE A 502 1.11 17.74 16.91
N LYS A 503 1.17 18.79 17.69
CA LYS A 503 0.38 18.90 18.93
C LYS A 503 -0.99 19.48 18.61
N MET A 504 -2.00 18.60 18.45
CA MET A 504 -3.37 18.97 18.11
C MET A 504 -4.11 19.56 19.30
N THR A 505 -4.01 18.90 20.45
CA THR A 505 -4.52 19.34 21.76
C THR A 505 -3.52 18.94 22.85
N ASN A 506 -3.88 19.06 24.11
CA ASN A 506 -3.00 18.64 25.21
C ASN A 506 -2.91 17.10 25.34
N ASP A 507 -3.90 16.38 24.85
CA ASP A 507 -4.06 14.94 24.95
C ASP A 507 -4.22 14.24 23.60
N ASN A 508 -3.99 14.96 22.49
CA ASN A 508 -4.03 14.44 21.14
C ASN A 508 -2.88 15.00 20.30
N PHE A 509 -2.12 14.08 19.73
CA PHE A 509 -0.99 14.35 18.86
C PHE A 509 -1.15 13.58 17.56
N ARG A 510 -0.60 14.12 16.47
CA ARG A 510 -0.48 13.39 15.20
C ARG A 510 0.97 13.13 14.89
N TRP A 511 1.33 11.87 14.73
CA TRP A 511 2.63 11.43 14.26
C TRP A 511 2.57 11.16 12.76
N ILE A 512 3.39 11.84 11.98
CA ILE A 512 3.52 11.63 10.52
C ILE A 512 4.92 11.12 10.24
N CYS A 513 5.01 9.95 9.60
CA CYS A 513 6.26 9.21 9.39
C CYS A 513 6.25 8.38 8.10
N GLY A 514 7.31 7.61 7.90
CA GLY A 514 7.49 6.79 6.71
C GLY A 514 6.98 5.36 6.83
N ASP A 515 6.98 4.76 8.02
CA ASP A 515 6.74 3.33 8.19
C ASP A 515 5.49 3.02 9.04
N GLU A 516 4.67 2.09 8.57
CA GLU A 516 3.46 1.63 9.27
C GLU A 516 3.78 0.94 10.60
N TYR A 517 4.95 0.30 10.70
CA TYR A 517 5.40 -0.34 11.93
C TYR A 517 5.50 0.62 13.11
N CYS A 518 5.70 1.92 12.87
CA CYS A 518 5.71 2.93 13.95
C CYS A 518 4.44 2.90 14.79
N GLY A 519 3.27 2.67 14.16
CA GLY A 519 2.00 2.55 14.90
C GLY A 519 1.96 1.32 15.80
N GLU A 520 2.41 0.17 15.31
CA GLU A 520 2.47 -1.07 16.07
C GLU A 520 3.47 -0.94 17.24
N TRP A 521 4.63 -0.36 16.96
CA TRP A 521 5.66 -0.12 17.96
C TRP A 521 5.17 0.81 19.07
N LEU A 522 4.51 1.93 18.73
CA LEU A 522 3.92 2.83 19.72
C LEU A 522 2.84 2.14 20.57
N ARG A 523 1.97 1.32 19.98
CA ARG A 523 0.97 0.52 20.73
C ARG A 523 1.65 -0.47 21.69
N SER A 524 2.71 -1.11 21.23
CA SER A 524 3.52 -2.03 22.07
C SER A 524 4.14 -1.29 23.25
N LYS A 525 4.73 -0.11 23.01
CA LYS A 525 5.37 0.70 24.08
C LYS A 525 4.34 1.29 25.04
N ALA A 526 3.18 1.70 24.56
CA ALA A 526 2.08 2.13 25.44
C ALA A 526 1.66 1.02 26.42
N LYS A 527 1.57 -0.21 25.92
CA LYS A 527 1.29 -1.41 26.75
C LYS A 527 2.43 -1.71 27.73
N GLU A 528 3.69 -1.70 27.27
CA GLU A 528 4.89 -1.95 28.07
C GLU A 528 5.00 -0.96 29.23
N PHE A 529 4.74 0.32 28.98
CA PHE A 529 4.78 1.38 29.97
C PHE A 529 3.49 1.50 30.80
N ASN A 530 2.50 0.66 30.54
CA ASN A 530 1.17 0.70 31.17
C ASN A 530 0.50 2.08 31.08
N LEU A 531 0.57 2.70 29.92
CA LEU A 531 0.00 4.03 29.64
C LEU A 531 -1.40 3.92 29.03
N LYS A 532 -2.27 4.84 29.40
CA LYS A 532 -3.62 4.97 28.84
C LYS A 532 -3.58 5.84 27.58
N VAL A 533 -3.21 5.21 26.46
CA VAL A 533 -3.04 5.83 25.16
C VAL A 533 -3.64 4.94 24.07
N TRP A 534 -4.21 5.58 23.08
CA TRP A 534 -4.65 4.94 21.84
C TRP A 534 -3.84 5.47 20.67
N VAL A 535 -3.35 4.60 19.82
CA VAL A 535 -2.60 4.91 18.60
C VAL A 535 -3.37 4.36 17.42
N LYS A 536 -4.04 5.24 16.68
CA LYS A 536 -4.91 4.88 15.57
C LYS A 536 -4.36 5.41 14.26
N SER A 537 -4.37 4.57 13.21
CA SER A 537 -4.00 5.01 11.87
C SER A 537 -5.08 5.92 11.29
N SER A 538 -4.69 7.11 10.84
CA SER A 538 -5.52 8.03 10.06
C SER A 538 -5.10 8.14 8.60
N THR A 539 -4.17 7.31 8.16
CA THR A 539 -3.60 7.36 6.80
C THR A 539 -4.67 7.30 5.72
N ASP A 540 -5.63 6.38 5.85
CA ASP A 540 -6.70 6.20 4.85
C ASP A 540 -7.81 7.28 4.93
N ASN A 541 -7.88 8.02 6.03
CA ASN A 541 -8.93 9.04 6.26
C ASN A 541 -8.40 10.47 6.13
N LEU A 542 -7.09 10.65 6.00
CA LEU A 542 -6.44 11.95 5.92
C LEU A 542 -5.36 11.93 4.85
N HIS A 543 -5.68 12.45 3.68
CA HIS A 543 -4.75 12.60 2.58
C HIS A 543 -4.18 14.01 2.55
N ASN A 544 -2.99 14.18 1.97
CA ASN A 544 -2.37 15.49 1.87
C ASN A 544 -1.66 15.74 0.56
N VAL A 545 -1.72 17.00 0.13
CA VAL A 545 -0.88 17.54 -0.94
C VAL A 545 0.11 18.53 -0.36
N SER A 546 1.30 18.52 -0.92
CA SER A 546 2.37 19.48 -0.65
C SER A 546 2.38 20.57 -1.72
N VAL A 547 2.30 21.82 -1.34
CA VAL A 547 2.41 22.99 -2.23
C VAL A 547 3.68 23.74 -1.84
N GLN A 548 4.71 23.62 -2.68
CA GLN A 548 6.06 24.09 -2.37
C GLN A 548 6.56 25.04 -3.45
N GLY A 549 7.51 25.89 -3.09
CA GLY A 549 8.13 26.88 -3.95
C GLY A 549 7.81 28.32 -3.52
N PRO A 550 8.57 29.32 -4.04
CA PRO A 550 8.48 30.71 -3.60
C PRO A 550 7.08 31.34 -3.75
N LYS A 551 6.24 30.84 -4.67
CA LYS A 551 4.88 31.32 -4.92
C LYS A 551 3.78 30.59 -4.14
N SER A 552 4.12 29.58 -3.36
CA SER A 552 3.16 28.74 -2.63
C SER A 552 2.24 29.55 -1.70
N ARG A 553 2.77 30.52 -0.96
CA ARG A 553 2.00 31.39 -0.06
C ARG A 553 1.00 32.27 -0.81
N GLU A 554 1.41 32.88 -1.93
CA GLU A 554 0.56 33.74 -2.75
C GLU A 554 -0.62 32.95 -3.32
N ILE A 555 -0.38 31.72 -3.77
CA ILE A 555 -1.41 30.82 -4.30
C ILE A 555 -2.42 30.46 -3.22
N LEU A 556 -1.92 29.99 -2.07
CA LEU A 556 -2.77 29.48 -0.99
C LEU A 556 -3.59 30.55 -0.30
N ASN A 557 -3.08 31.78 -0.20
CA ASN A 557 -3.84 32.91 0.36
C ASN A 557 -5.14 33.23 -0.42
N LYS A 558 -5.25 32.81 -1.67
CA LYS A 558 -6.49 33.01 -2.47
C LYS A 558 -7.60 32.03 -2.11
N ILE A 559 -7.24 30.89 -1.53
CA ILE A 559 -8.17 29.77 -1.36
C ILE A 559 -8.26 29.23 0.08
N ILE A 560 -7.39 29.66 0.98
CA ILE A 560 -7.42 29.24 2.38
C ILE A 560 -8.08 30.31 3.24
N TRP A 561 -9.19 29.92 3.85
CA TRP A 561 -9.89 30.73 4.84
C TRP A 561 -9.60 30.16 6.24
N THR A 562 -9.23 31.03 7.16
CA THR A 562 -8.96 30.66 8.57
C THR A 562 -9.97 31.31 9.50
N PRO A 563 -10.51 30.57 10.49
CA PRO A 563 -11.34 31.16 11.55
C PRO A 563 -10.59 32.23 12.34
N PRO A 564 -11.27 33.24 12.89
CA PRO A 564 -10.62 34.35 13.63
C PRO A 564 -9.76 33.94 14.83
N HIS A 565 -10.00 32.76 15.40
CA HIS A 565 -9.23 32.19 16.50
C HIS A 565 -8.04 31.33 16.07
N GLN A 566 -7.86 31.15 14.79
CA GLN A 566 -6.73 30.42 14.20
C GLN A 566 -5.74 31.40 13.58
N THR A 567 -4.48 30.98 13.48
CA THR A 567 -3.42 31.76 12.83
C THR A 567 -3.67 31.86 11.34
N PRO A 568 -3.78 33.08 10.77
CA PRO A 568 -3.90 33.23 9.30
C PRO A 568 -2.68 32.70 8.58
N LEU A 569 -2.86 32.27 7.33
CA LEU A 569 -1.78 31.66 6.54
C LEU A 569 -0.56 32.60 6.38
N ASN A 570 -0.78 33.90 6.24
CA ASN A 570 0.30 34.88 6.14
C ASN A 570 1.19 34.95 7.37
N ASP A 571 0.61 34.76 8.56
CA ASP A 571 1.28 34.81 9.83
C ASP A 571 1.74 33.45 10.35
N LEU A 572 1.45 32.40 9.59
CA LEU A 572 1.81 31.01 9.95
C LEU A 572 3.33 30.84 9.89
N GLU A 573 3.93 30.63 11.05
CA GLU A 573 5.38 30.44 11.20
C GLU A 573 5.80 29.02 10.74
N TRP A 574 7.10 28.88 10.51
CA TRP A 574 7.70 27.60 10.17
C TRP A 574 7.48 26.57 11.29
N PHE A 575 7.15 25.33 10.92
CA PHE A 575 6.76 24.25 11.84
C PHE A 575 5.57 24.62 12.73
N ARG A 576 4.57 25.30 12.14
CA ARG A 576 3.25 25.56 12.70
C ARG A 576 2.18 25.06 11.75
N PHE A 577 0.99 24.78 12.29
CA PHE A 577 -0.19 24.47 11.51
C PHE A 577 -1.40 25.28 11.97
N THR A 578 -2.38 25.37 11.09
CA THR A 578 -3.65 26.03 11.34
C THR A 578 -4.81 25.17 10.85
N ILE A 579 -5.93 25.22 11.54
CA ILE A 579 -7.19 24.62 11.09
C ILE A 579 -7.91 25.65 10.23
N ALA A 580 -8.23 25.26 9.02
CA ALA A 580 -8.72 26.15 7.99
C ALA A 580 -9.89 25.51 7.21
N ARG A 581 -10.40 26.26 6.25
CA ARG A 581 -11.40 25.79 5.30
C ARG A 581 -11.05 26.25 3.90
N LEU A 582 -11.53 25.51 2.90
CA LEU A 582 -11.36 25.90 1.50
C LEU A 582 -12.30 27.05 1.17
N LYS A 583 -11.74 28.20 0.79
CA LYS A 583 -12.40 29.43 0.32
C LYS A 583 -13.27 30.18 1.34
N THR A 584 -14.18 29.52 2.06
CA THR A 584 -15.19 30.15 2.92
C THR A 584 -15.43 29.39 4.22
N LEU A 585 -16.16 29.97 5.14
CA LEU A 585 -16.59 29.34 6.40
C LEU A 585 -17.29 27.98 6.19
N ASP A 586 -18.10 27.86 5.15
CA ASP A 586 -18.83 26.63 4.84
C ASP A 586 -18.04 25.70 3.90
N GLY A 587 -16.78 26.05 3.62
CA GLY A 587 -15.92 25.29 2.74
C GLY A 587 -15.39 23.99 3.39
N ILE A 588 -14.70 23.20 2.60
CA ILE A 588 -14.11 21.91 3.00
C ILE A 588 -13.18 22.11 4.20
N PRO A 589 -13.33 21.33 5.28
CA PRO A 589 -12.42 21.34 6.40
C PRO A 589 -11.00 20.96 5.97
N LEU A 590 -10.01 21.74 6.40
CA LEU A 590 -8.60 21.54 6.08
C LEU A 590 -7.73 21.73 7.33
N MET A 591 -6.61 21.05 7.37
CA MET A 591 -5.47 21.43 8.19
C MET A 591 -4.36 21.87 7.24
N VAL A 592 -3.73 23.01 7.51
CA VAL A 592 -2.62 23.52 6.71
C VAL A 592 -1.41 23.71 7.62
N SER A 593 -0.30 23.04 7.29
CA SER A 593 0.96 23.22 8.01
C SER A 593 2.00 23.91 7.13
N ARG A 594 2.86 24.71 7.76
CA ARG A 594 4.04 25.26 7.10
C ARG A 594 5.23 24.32 7.30
N THR A 595 5.16 23.22 6.59
CA THR A 595 6.13 22.14 6.54
C THR A 595 6.40 21.76 5.08
N GLY A 596 7.45 20.99 4.82
CA GLY A 596 7.79 20.52 3.48
C GLY A 596 9.08 19.72 3.46
N TYR A 597 9.37 19.09 2.31
CA TYR A 597 10.51 18.20 2.09
C TYR A 597 11.30 18.59 0.84
N THR A 598 11.40 19.90 0.56
CA THR A 598 12.01 20.42 -0.68
C THR A 598 13.14 21.43 -0.45
N GLY A 599 13.29 21.91 0.79
CA GLY A 599 14.17 23.04 1.10
C GLY A 599 13.59 24.41 0.75
N GLU A 600 12.40 24.46 0.12
CA GLU A 600 11.73 25.71 -0.27
C GLU A 600 10.63 26.12 0.72
N LEU A 601 10.16 27.36 0.58
CA LEU A 601 8.92 27.78 1.21
C LEU A 601 7.78 26.89 0.79
N GLY A 602 7.04 26.34 1.74
CA GLY A 602 5.97 25.44 1.38
C GLY A 602 4.97 25.17 2.48
N TYR A 603 3.88 24.52 2.07
CA TYR A 603 2.77 24.13 2.91
C TYR A 603 2.28 22.75 2.55
N GLU A 604 1.77 22.03 3.54
CA GLU A 604 1.05 20.78 3.34
C GLU A 604 -0.41 20.98 3.73
N ILE A 605 -1.30 20.55 2.85
CA ILE A 605 -2.76 20.67 3.00
C ILE A 605 -3.34 19.28 3.21
N PHE A 606 -3.95 19.07 4.36
CA PHE A 606 -4.58 17.82 4.74
C PHE A 606 -6.09 17.92 4.61
N CYS A 607 -6.72 16.91 3.98
CA CYS A 607 -8.16 16.82 3.79
C CYS A 607 -8.63 15.35 3.79
N HIS A 608 -9.93 15.15 3.95
CA HIS A 608 -10.53 13.83 3.75
C HIS A 608 -10.41 13.40 2.27
N PRO A 609 -10.10 12.12 1.96
CA PRO A 609 -9.94 11.64 0.58
C PRO A 609 -11.12 11.95 -0.35
N SER A 610 -12.36 11.91 0.16
CA SER A 610 -13.56 12.24 -0.63
C SER A 610 -13.60 13.69 -1.13
N LYS A 611 -12.77 14.57 -0.56
CA LYS A 611 -12.65 16.00 -0.87
C LYS A 611 -11.37 16.36 -1.61
N ALA A 612 -10.52 15.40 -1.83
CA ALA A 612 -9.18 15.61 -2.38
C ALA A 612 -9.21 16.23 -3.79
N THR A 613 -10.10 15.79 -4.67
CA THR A 613 -10.21 16.33 -6.03
C THR A 613 -10.62 17.79 -6.04
N GLU A 614 -11.54 18.20 -5.15
CA GLU A 614 -11.96 19.59 -5.02
C GLU A 614 -10.81 20.48 -4.50
N VAL A 615 -10.01 19.97 -3.57
CA VAL A 615 -8.83 20.68 -3.05
C VAL A 615 -7.75 20.81 -4.14
N TRP A 616 -7.47 19.74 -4.87
CA TRP A 616 -6.53 19.76 -5.99
C TRP A 616 -6.92 20.81 -7.04
N ASP A 617 -8.18 20.76 -7.48
CA ASP A 617 -8.70 21.68 -8.50
C ASP A 617 -8.61 23.14 -8.03
N ALA A 618 -8.91 23.41 -6.77
CA ALA A 618 -8.82 24.76 -6.22
C ALA A 618 -7.37 25.29 -6.16
N VAL A 619 -6.42 24.43 -5.79
CA VAL A 619 -4.98 24.81 -5.77
C VAL A 619 -4.49 25.05 -7.20
N MET A 620 -4.79 24.15 -8.14
CA MET A 620 -4.39 24.28 -9.53
C MET A 620 -4.98 25.55 -10.19
N GLU A 621 -6.25 25.85 -9.92
CA GLU A 621 -6.90 27.05 -10.46
C GLU A 621 -6.26 28.32 -9.89
N ALA A 622 -6.04 28.39 -8.56
CA ALA A 622 -5.40 29.53 -7.93
C ALA A 622 -3.94 29.73 -8.36
N GLY A 623 -3.29 28.66 -8.73
CA GLY A 623 -1.88 28.62 -9.15
C GLY A 623 -1.64 28.90 -10.63
N LYS A 624 -2.68 28.94 -11.47
CA LYS A 624 -2.54 29.14 -12.94
C LYS A 624 -1.69 30.35 -13.31
N GLU A 625 -1.91 31.50 -12.70
CA GLU A 625 -1.14 32.71 -12.98
C GLU A 625 0.32 32.64 -12.56
N PHE A 626 0.68 31.67 -11.72
CA PHE A 626 2.04 31.41 -11.25
C PHE A 626 2.67 30.18 -11.92
N ASP A 627 1.97 29.61 -12.92
CA ASP A 627 2.40 28.42 -13.63
C ASP A 627 2.74 27.26 -12.67
N ILE A 628 1.81 26.99 -11.73
CA ILE A 628 1.96 25.88 -10.78
C ILE A 628 2.05 24.54 -11.53
N THR A 629 3.02 23.74 -11.18
CA THR A 629 3.33 22.50 -11.88
C THR A 629 3.11 21.29 -10.96
N PRO A 630 2.39 20.25 -11.38
CA PRO A 630 2.37 18.97 -10.68
C PRO A 630 3.77 18.36 -10.60
N MET A 631 4.15 17.78 -9.46
CA MET A 631 5.46 17.21 -9.23
C MET A 631 5.36 15.76 -8.74
N GLY A 632 6.24 14.90 -9.26
CA GLY A 632 6.35 13.50 -8.89
C GLY A 632 7.56 13.20 -8.00
N LEU A 633 7.70 11.91 -7.65
CA LEU A 633 8.74 11.43 -6.74
C LEU A 633 10.16 11.62 -7.28
N ASP A 634 10.35 11.54 -8.61
CA ASP A 634 11.68 11.70 -9.22
C ASP A 634 12.22 13.12 -8.99
N ALA A 635 11.38 14.15 -9.17
CA ALA A 635 11.78 15.52 -8.90
C ALA A 635 11.93 15.79 -7.40
N LEU A 636 11.11 15.16 -6.55
CA LEU A 636 11.25 15.25 -5.11
C LEU A 636 12.62 14.75 -4.65
N ASP A 637 13.10 13.66 -5.22
CA ASP A 637 14.44 13.13 -4.90
C ASP A 637 15.54 14.13 -5.25
N LEU A 638 15.42 14.84 -6.37
CA LEU A 638 16.36 15.88 -6.74
C LEU A 638 16.41 17.04 -5.72
N VAL A 639 15.24 17.59 -5.37
CA VAL A 639 15.19 18.76 -4.47
C VAL A 639 15.58 18.41 -3.03
N ARG A 640 15.23 17.20 -2.54
CA ARG A 640 15.57 16.78 -1.18
C ARG A 640 17.06 16.50 -1.00
N VAL A 641 17.74 15.92 -2.00
CA VAL A 641 19.18 15.66 -1.95
C VAL A 641 19.96 16.97 -1.86
N GLU A 642 19.64 17.97 -2.68
CA GLU A 642 20.24 19.30 -2.60
C GLU A 642 20.02 19.94 -1.23
N ALA A 643 18.82 19.81 -0.68
CA ALA A 643 18.46 20.32 0.65
C ALA A 643 19.09 19.52 1.80
N GLY A 644 19.79 18.40 1.51
CA GLY A 644 20.40 17.54 2.53
C GLY A 644 19.39 16.83 3.40
N LEU A 645 18.17 16.60 2.91
CA LEU A 645 17.10 15.93 3.65
C LEU A 645 17.24 14.40 3.50
N ILE A 646 17.17 13.72 4.63
CA ILE A 646 17.41 12.28 4.71
C ILE A 646 16.18 11.47 4.33
N PHE A 647 16.41 10.26 3.84
CA PHE A 647 15.37 9.31 3.42
C PHE A 647 15.66 7.93 4.00
N ALA A 648 14.64 7.28 4.56
CA ALA A 648 14.76 5.95 5.16
C ALA A 648 15.24 4.91 4.14
N ASN A 649 16.11 3.99 4.56
CA ASN A 649 16.82 2.99 3.76
C ASN A 649 17.86 3.56 2.75
N TYR A 650 18.04 4.87 2.73
CA TYR A 650 19.11 5.57 1.99
C TYR A 650 20.12 6.16 2.97
N GLU A 651 19.77 7.26 3.62
CA GLU A 651 20.67 7.95 4.57
C GLU A 651 20.69 7.28 5.93
N PHE A 652 19.64 6.56 6.31
CA PHE A 652 19.61 5.81 7.57
C PHE A 652 18.87 4.48 7.47
N ASP A 653 19.20 3.60 8.38
CA ASP A 653 18.62 2.29 8.64
C ASP A 653 18.54 2.07 10.17
N ASP A 654 18.16 0.87 10.60
CA ASP A 654 18.05 0.54 12.02
C ASP A 654 19.41 0.42 12.77
N GLN A 655 20.54 0.54 12.07
CA GLN A 655 21.89 0.58 12.65
C GLN A 655 22.45 2.01 12.72
N THR A 656 21.83 2.95 12.03
CA THR A 656 22.27 4.33 11.92
C THR A 656 21.62 5.18 13.02
N ASP A 657 22.39 5.94 13.76
CA ASP A 657 21.87 6.86 14.77
C ASP A 657 21.63 8.28 14.19
N PRO A 658 20.83 9.13 14.88
CA PRO A 658 20.52 10.47 14.41
C PRO A 658 21.76 11.38 14.22
N PHE A 659 22.85 11.17 14.95
CA PHE A 659 24.08 11.97 14.77
C PHE A 659 24.80 11.57 13.49
N GLU A 660 24.88 10.26 13.22
CA GLU A 660 25.41 9.72 12.00
C GLU A 660 24.58 10.15 10.77
N ALA A 661 23.23 10.15 10.90
CA ALA A 661 22.30 10.56 9.84
C ALA A 661 22.27 12.10 9.61
N GLY A 662 23.00 12.90 10.37
CA GLY A 662 23.03 14.35 10.23
C GLY A 662 21.89 15.11 10.91
N ILE A 663 20.99 14.43 11.59
CA ILE A 663 19.84 15.02 12.31
C ILE A 663 20.06 15.08 13.84
N GLY A 664 21.30 15.09 14.30
CA GLY A 664 21.66 15.15 15.73
C GLY A 664 21.05 16.33 16.49
N PHE A 665 20.59 17.39 15.80
CA PHE A 665 19.85 18.51 16.39
C PHE A 665 18.48 18.07 16.94
N THR A 666 17.98 16.93 16.54
CA THR A 666 16.73 16.33 17.08
C THR A 666 16.94 15.64 18.42
N VAL A 667 18.19 15.48 18.89
CA VAL A 667 18.55 14.75 20.11
C VAL A 667 19.11 15.71 21.16
N PRO A 668 18.27 16.42 21.93
CA PRO A 668 18.69 17.43 22.89
C PRO A 668 19.11 16.81 24.24
N LEU A 669 20.14 15.97 24.25
CA LEU A 669 20.61 15.22 25.44
C LEU A 669 20.85 16.06 26.69
N LYS A 670 21.20 17.37 26.55
CA LYS A 670 21.48 18.25 27.67
C LYS A 670 20.23 18.94 28.24
N SER A 671 19.19 19.14 27.42
CA SER A 671 18.01 19.96 27.76
C SER A 671 16.72 19.16 27.90
N LYS A 672 16.72 17.89 27.51
CA LYS A 672 15.66 16.94 27.79
C LYS A 672 16.08 16.08 28.98
N GLU A 673 15.53 16.39 30.14
CA GLU A 673 15.86 15.71 31.42
C GLU A 673 15.22 14.31 31.43
N ASP A 674 13.99 14.18 30.89
CA ASP A 674 13.27 12.92 30.85
C ASP A 674 14.05 11.83 30.10
N ASP A 675 13.89 10.62 30.56
CA ASP A 675 14.41 9.46 29.88
C ASP A 675 13.58 9.13 28.61
N PHE A 676 14.25 8.52 27.62
CA PHE A 676 13.61 8.07 26.39
C PHE A 676 14.37 6.88 25.81
N ILE A 677 13.68 6.07 24.98
CA ILE A 677 14.25 4.87 24.41
C ILE A 677 15.51 5.19 23.60
N GLY A 678 16.59 4.50 23.89
CA GLY A 678 17.89 4.65 23.24
C GLY A 678 18.77 5.79 23.80
N LYS A 679 18.34 6.54 24.83
CA LYS A 679 19.07 7.71 25.35
C LYS A 679 20.51 7.36 25.76
N ASP A 680 20.74 6.29 26.54
CA ASP A 680 22.08 5.90 27.00
C ASP A 680 22.97 5.52 25.83
N SER A 681 22.47 4.73 24.90
CA SER A 681 23.20 4.34 23.68
C SER A 681 23.52 5.57 22.82
N LEU A 682 22.62 6.54 22.72
CA LEU A 682 22.85 7.78 21.99
C LEU A 682 23.91 8.67 22.67
N ILE A 683 24.00 8.67 23.99
CA ILE A 683 25.08 9.36 24.72
C ILE A 683 26.42 8.74 24.36
N GLU A 684 26.52 7.39 24.38
CA GLU A 684 27.74 6.67 24.02
C GLU A 684 28.13 6.89 22.56
N ARG A 685 27.20 6.74 21.62
CA ARG A 685 27.43 6.95 20.18
C ARG A 685 27.86 8.37 19.87
N LYS A 686 27.28 9.38 20.53
CA LYS A 686 27.70 10.77 20.40
C LYS A 686 29.12 11.01 20.89
N ALA A 687 29.52 10.33 21.98
CA ALA A 687 30.88 10.43 22.52
C ALA A 687 31.92 9.73 21.64
N ASN A 688 31.52 8.69 20.90
CA ASN A 688 32.38 7.84 20.09
C ASN A 688 31.86 7.71 18.64
N PRO A 689 31.76 8.82 17.87
CA PRO A 689 31.22 8.77 16.52
C PRO A 689 32.10 7.94 15.60
N GLN A 690 31.51 6.97 14.87
CA GLN A 690 32.23 6.12 13.94
C GLN A 690 32.09 6.62 12.49
N ARG A 691 30.93 7.13 12.15
CA ARG A 691 30.58 7.59 10.81
C ARG A 691 29.76 8.88 10.90
N LYS A 692 29.65 9.59 9.79
CA LYS A 692 28.84 10.80 9.65
C LYS A 692 28.37 10.94 8.22
N LEU A 693 27.17 11.45 8.03
CA LEU A 693 26.67 11.89 6.73
C LEU A 693 27.40 13.16 6.30
N VAL A 694 27.96 13.15 5.09
CA VAL A 694 28.66 14.28 4.48
C VAL A 694 28.17 14.50 3.05
N GLY A 695 28.32 15.73 2.54
CA GLY A 695 28.15 16.05 1.14
C GLY A 695 29.42 15.74 0.35
N LEU A 696 29.27 15.25 -0.88
CA LEU A 696 30.37 15.09 -1.83
C LEU A 696 30.07 15.88 -3.10
N GLU A 697 31.08 16.60 -3.61
CA GLU A 697 31.14 17.12 -4.97
C GLU A 697 31.96 16.14 -5.80
N ILE A 698 31.42 15.69 -6.93
CA ILE A 698 31.95 14.59 -7.74
C ILE A 698 32.51 15.17 -9.05
N GLU A 699 33.71 14.82 -9.42
CA GLU A 699 34.33 15.25 -10.66
C GLU A 699 33.77 14.47 -11.89
N GLY A 700 33.67 15.17 -13.01
CA GLY A 700 33.25 14.57 -14.29
C GLY A 700 31.73 14.53 -14.47
N ASN A 701 31.27 13.68 -15.40
CA ASN A 701 29.88 13.66 -15.85
C ASN A 701 29.09 12.42 -15.35
N GLU A 702 29.73 11.56 -14.59
CA GLU A 702 29.09 10.34 -14.10
C GLU A 702 28.41 10.58 -12.76
N ILE A 703 27.14 10.20 -12.68
CA ILE A 703 26.38 10.21 -11.43
C ILE A 703 26.73 8.95 -10.63
N CYS A 704 27.02 9.11 -9.35
CA CYS A 704 27.20 8.00 -8.42
C CYS A 704 25.86 7.70 -7.74
N GLY A 705 25.56 6.41 -7.58
CA GLY A 705 24.29 5.95 -7.06
C GLY A 705 24.38 5.34 -5.66
N HIS A 706 23.23 5.01 -5.12
CA HIS A 706 23.11 4.32 -3.84
C HIS A 706 23.95 3.04 -3.80
N GLY A 707 24.74 2.87 -2.74
CA GLY A 707 25.60 1.70 -2.53
C GLY A 707 27.00 1.82 -3.12
N ASP A 708 27.29 2.78 -4.00
CA ASP A 708 28.65 2.99 -4.53
C ASP A 708 29.64 3.24 -3.39
N CYS A 709 30.82 2.59 -3.48
CA CYS A 709 31.79 2.56 -2.40
C CYS A 709 32.74 3.76 -2.46
N VAL A 710 33.02 4.39 -1.31
CA VAL A 710 33.98 5.50 -1.21
C VAL A 710 35.28 4.99 -0.59
N HIS A 711 36.41 5.41 -1.18
CA HIS A 711 37.77 5.03 -0.83
C HIS A 711 38.67 6.26 -0.60
N PRO A 712 39.75 6.14 0.18
CA PRO A 712 40.74 7.21 0.25
C PRO A 712 41.31 7.51 -1.14
N SER A 713 41.66 8.76 -1.41
CA SER A 713 42.45 9.11 -2.61
C SER A 713 43.82 8.41 -2.59
N ASN A 714 44.43 8.20 -3.76
CA ASN A 714 45.71 7.49 -3.95
C ASN A 714 45.63 5.95 -3.88
N ASP A 715 44.69 5.34 -4.62
CA ASP A 715 44.53 3.89 -4.77
C ASP A 715 44.26 3.11 -3.47
N GLY A 716 43.75 3.76 -2.45
CA GLY A 716 43.31 3.10 -1.23
C GLY A 716 42.26 2.02 -1.49
N ARG A 717 42.50 0.81 -0.99
CA ARG A 717 41.54 -0.31 -1.11
C ARG A 717 40.52 -0.34 0.00
N GLU A 718 40.77 0.39 1.07
CA GLU A 718 39.84 0.47 2.22
C GLU A 718 38.55 1.16 1.81
N GLN A 719 37.42 0.58 2.12
CA GLN A 719 36.14 1.25 1.99
C GLN A 719 35.92 2.16 3.20
N VAL A 720 35.88 3.45 2.98
CA VAL A 720 35.74 4.46 4.04
C VAL A 720 34.34 5.11 4.07
N GLY A 721 33.51 4.85 3.07
CA GLY A 721 32.15 5.34 3.01
C GLY A 721 31.29 4.63 1.95
N VAL A 722 30.01 4.99 1.96
CA VAL A 722 29.01 4.50 0.99
C VAL A 722 28.14 5.67 0.57
N ILE A 723 27.96 5.82 -0.74
CA ILE A 723 27.01 6.79 -1.30
C ILE A 723 25.59 6.36 -0.90
N THR A 724 24.86 7.26 -0.29
CA THR A 724 23.46 7.02 0.08
C THR A 724 22.50 7.54 -0.98
N SER A 725 22.78 8.74 -1.50
CA SER A 725 22.02 9.34 -2.60
C SER A 725 22.95 10.18 -3.47
N GLY A 726 22.72 10.18 -4.77
CA GLY A 726 23.54 10.97 -5.69
C GLY A 726 22.77 11.45 -6.90
N MET A 727 23.10 12.65 -7.37
CA MET A 727 22.41 13.29 -8.49
C MET A 727 23.32 14.29 -9.21
N LYS A 728 22.88 14.71 -10.40
CA LYS A 728 23.39 15.93 -11.03
C LYS A 728 22.49 17.10 -10.63
N SER A 729 23.02 18.04 -9.86
CA SER A 729 22.28 19.24 -9.48
C SER A 729 22.11 20.16 -10.70
N PRO A 730 20.86 20.50 -11.08
CA PRO A 730 20.64 21.41 -12.20
C PRO A 730 21.11 22.83 -11.90
N VAL A 731 20.92 23.32 -10.67
CA VAL A 731 21.33 24.70 -10.26
C VAL A 731 22.84 24.82 -10.19
N LEU A 732 23.51 23.85 -9.58
CA LEU A 732 24.97 23.88 -9.42
C LEU A 732 25.69 23.42 -10.70
N ASN A 733 24.99 22.74 -11.60
CA ASN A 733 25.57 22.06 -12.77
C ASN A 733 26.74 21.13 -12.39
N LYS A 734 26.65 20.47 -11.23
CA LYS A 734 27.65 19.57 -10.68
C LYS A 734 27.01 18.25 -10.27
N ASN A 735 27.79 17.19 -10.30
CA ASN A 735 27.39 15.94 -9.66
C ASN A 735 27.65 16.04 -8.15
N ILE A 736 26.65 15.77 -7.37
CA ILE A 736 26.66 15.81 -5.90
C ILE A 736 26.17 14.50 -5.33
N ALA A 737 26.56 14.19 -4.10
CA ALA A 737 26.05 13.03 -3.39
C ALA A 737 26.05 13.24 -1.88
N LEU A 738 25.12 12.58 -1.21
CA LEU A 738 25.17 12.33 0.23
C LEU A 738 25.92 11.01 0.45
N CYS A 739 26.80 10.99 1.44
CA CYS A 739 27.65 9.85 1.73
C CYS A 739 27.75 9.61 3.23
N ARG A 740 27.49 8.39 3.65
CA ARG A 740 27.75 7.93 5.02
C ARG A 740 29.20 7.50 5.11
N MET A 741 30.04 8.33 5.75
CA MET A 741 31.50 8.23 5.74
C MET A 741 32.10 8.01 7.12
N ASN A 742 33.20 7.25 7.19
CA ASN A 742 34.01 7.10 8.40
C ASN A 742 34.50 8.46 8.87
N ILE A 743 34.37 8.73 10.18
CA ILE A 743 34.60 10.02 10.79
C ILE A 743 35.98 10.60 10.48
N LYS A 744 37.00 9.78 10.26
CA LYS A 744 38.38 10.20 9.94
C LYS A 744 38.51 10.92 8.59
N TYR A 745 37.51 10.74 7.71
CA TYR A 745 37.51 11.29 6.34
C TYR A 745 36.43 12.36 6.13
N CYS A 746 35.78 12.82 7.20
CA CYS A 746 34.65 13.75 7.13
C CYS A 746 35.04 15.24 7.14
N GLU A 747 36.34 15.57 7.19
CA GLU A 747 36.79 16.97 7.16
C GLU A 747 36.51 17.57 5.78
N LEU A 748 36.15 18.86 5.75
CA LEU A 748 35.92 19.59 4.49
C LEU A 748 37.19 19.57 3.62
N ASP A 749 36.97 19.56 2.34
CA ASP A 749 38.01 19.50 1.32
C ASP A 749 38.84 18.18 1.29
N THR A 750 38.45 17.17 2.08
CA THR A 750 39.05 15.84 2.00
C THR A 750 38.79 15.24 0.61
N GLU A 751 39.83 14.86 -0.09
CA GLU A 751 39.76 14.18 -1.40
C GLU A 751 39.53 12.68 -1.18
N VAL A 752 38.60 12.14 -1.94
CA VAL A 752 38.22 10.71 -1.94
C VAL A 752 37.97 10.21 -3.36
N GLU A 753 37.87 8.91 -3.52
CA GLU A 753 37.53 8.26 -4.78
C GLU A 753 36.33 7.34 -4.64
N ILE A 754 35.45 7.36 -5.63
CA ILE A 754 34.24 6.55 -5.65
C ILE A 754 34.42 5.39 -6.62
N GLY A 755 34.24 4.16 -6.13
CA GLY A 755 34.17 2.95 -6.92
C GLY A 755 32.73 2.55 -7.14
N LYS A 756 32.27 2.55 -8.38
CA LYS A 756 30.90 2.18 -8.73
C LYS A 756 30.67 0.68 -8.62
N LEU A 757 29.46 0.29 -8.26
CA LEU A 757 29.01 -1.12 -8.18
C LEU A 757 28.66 -1.73 -9.54
N ASP A 758 28.92 -1.02 -10.65
CA ASP A 758 28.61 -1.48 -12.02
C ASP A 758 29.61 -2.51 -12.59
N GLY A 759 30.55 -2.98 -11.77
CA GLY A 759 31.61 -3.93 -12.17
C GLY A 759 32.81 -3.31 -12.88
N HIS A 760 32.81 -2.00 -13.13
CA HIS A 760 33.98 -1.29 -13.69
C HIS A 760 35.00 -0.94 -12.60
N GLN A 761 36.27 -1.08 -12.89
CA GLN A 761 37.35 -0.74 -11.95
C GLN A 761 37.71 0.77 -11.95
N LYS A 762 36.88 1.59 -12.58
CA LYS A 762 37.08 3.03 -12.64
C LYS A 762 36.88 3.68 -11.28
N ARG A 763 37.76 4.57 -10.91
CA ARG A 763 37.66 5.43 -9.73
C ARG A 763 37.30 6.85 -10.18
N ILE A 764 36.29 7.42 -9.52
CA ILE A 764 35.81 8.77 -9.79
C ILE A 764 36.23 9.65 -8.62
N LYS A 765 36.94 10.73 -8.90
CA LYS A 765 37.37 11.66 -7.86
C LYS A 765 36.19 12.45 -7.29
N ALA A 766 36.23 12.66 -6.00
CA ALA A 766 35.27 13.46 -5.29
C ALA A 766 35.90 14.18 -4.09
N LYS A 767 35.21 15.18 -3.61
CA LYS A 767 35.70 16.00 -2.49
C LYS A 767 34.56 16.19 -1.49
N VAL A 768 34.88 16.14 -0.20
CA VAL A 768 33.94 16.43 0.89
C VAL A 768 33.59 17.91 0.91
N VAL A 769 32.31 18.20 0.87
CA VAL A 769 31.76 19.57 0.90
C VAL A 769 30.68 19.72 1.95
N ASN A 770 30.34 20.97 2.26
CA ASN A 770 29.17 21.25 3.11
C ASN A 770 27.87 20.87 2.39
N PHE A 771 26.84 20.52 3.16
CA PHE A 771 25.45 20.43 2.73
C PHE A 771 24.53 21.08 3.77
N PRO A 772 23.35 21.62 3.42
CA PRO A 772 22.75 21.65 2.07
C PRO A 772 23.70 22.22 1.01
N PHE A 773 23.56 21.68 -0.22
CA PHE A 773 24.44 22.03 -1.33
C PHE A 773 24.16 23.38 -1.96
#